data_b46716a5ca1dfa52208de081f730f5a3
#
_entry.id   b46716a5ca1dfa52208de081f730f5a3
#
_cell.length_a   1.000
_cell.length_b   1.000
_cell.length_c   1.000
_cell.angle_alpha   90.00
_cell.angle_beta   90.00
_cell.angle_gamma   90.00
#
_symmetry.space_group_name_H-M   'P 1'
#
loop_
_entity.id
_entity.type
_entity.pdbx_description
1 polymer ?
#
loop_
_entity_poly.entity_id
_entity_poly.type
_entity_poly.pdbx_seq_one_letter_code
_entity_poly.pdbx_strand_id
1 'polypeptide(L)'
;MNSNQLRDAILEALKPRSSRVLSFSELANRVLRADLDPSREDALRAAAAELERRGEIVRVKGEKLSRIEFTDYQSGTLAIRGEGRAFLLSGVPGVPDVPVTAVGSALDGDVVLVRVEASRAAPKAAPKDKRPAPRFAPRASGVVVKVLQRRRETVVGKIARGPEGTFIVPFDRRIDARLAVPDGKDMSAPTGIFVEARITAYPDDRRLALAEVLDLIGFEGDPGVDVEVVARKWGIPRKYPEAVIAEAEAANGTVGTDERMLRADFTGRTIVTIDGETARDFDDAIEAEELPGGGFRVGIHIADVSHYVSIGSALDAEAFERGTSVYFPDRAIAMLPERLSNDLCSLRPNEERRTLSAMLTLDNQGETVKSEFFRSLIKSRARLTYTDVGDFLESEEGKGGAARSAPAEAQPLSPSKKSFSPSPISLGVGLMLRVARRAAQALRARRVRRGSLDFDLPDSDVLLGETGDVVAIVRAVRNEAHRLIEEFMLAANEAVAKHLEFIPTPTLYRVHDRPDESRLADIRVVLEPLGYDLPEGEEEVSPATFQAILDQAQGKPEERLVSDLVLRAQKKAIYSEECRGHYALAAKHYCHFTSPIRRYPDLLVHRALVEWLAIRRPRRRLRPLRDARGHLRRRPRADLVPGGRLLPVRGRRAPPRRLLDGTRLPPGRPPAREAR
;
A
#
# COMPACT_ATOMS: atom_id res chain seq x y z
N MET A 1 3.60 -38.31 -1.78
CA MET A 1 3.92 -36.93 -2.26
C MET A 1 3.05 -35.95 -1.49
N ASN A 2 3.59 -34.81 -1.07
CA ASN A 2 2.76 -33.74 -0.50
C ASN A 2 2.04 -32.95 -1.62
N SER A 3 1.07 -32.09 -1.25
CA SER A 3 0.23 -31.35 -2.22
C SER A 3 1.05 -30.52 -3.22
N ASN A 4 2.15 -29.89 -2.79
CA ASN A 4 2.99 -29.09 -3.69
C ASN A 4 3.77 -29.99 -4.67
N GLN A 5 4.31 -31.12 -4.21
CA GLN A 5 4.97 -32.09 -5.07
C GLN A 5 4.03 -32.68 -6.12
N LEU A 6 2.75 -32.91 -5.78
CA LEU A 6 1.73 -33.36 -6.73
C LEU A 6 1.44 -32.28 -7.80
N ARG A 7 1.32 -31.02 -7.41
CA ARG A 7 1.13 -29.91 -8.36
C ARG A 7 2.29 -29.81 -9.36
N ASP A 8 3.53 -29.82 -8.86
CA ASP A 8 4.73 -29.75 -9.70
C ASP A 8 4.79 -30.95 -10.67
N ALA A 9 4.44 -32.15 -10.18
CA ALA A 9 4.40 -33.35 -11.00
C ALA A 9 3.31 -33.29 -12.09
N ILE A 10 2.14 -32.72 -11.80
CA ILE A 10 1.07 -32.49 -12.79
C ILE A 10 1.56 -31.54 -13.88
N LEU A 11 2.13 -30.40 -13.48
CA LEU A 11 2.63 -29.39 -14.42
C LEU A 11 3.78 -29.96 -15.28
N GLU A 12 4.65 -30.76 -14.70
CA GLU A 12 5.72 -31.43 -15.45
C GLU A 12 5.16 -32.49 -16.43
N ALA A 13 4.14 -33.26 -16.01
CA ALA A 13 3.50 -34.25 -16.87
C ALA A 13 2.79 -33.62 -18.08
N LEU A 14 2.32 -32.38 -17.96
CA LEU A 14 1.65 -31.64 -19.02
C LEU A 14 2.61 -30.82 -19.91
N LYS A 15 3.95 -30.94 -19.74
CA LYS A 15 4.92 -30.36 -20.67
C LYS A 15 4.92 -31.08 -22.02
N PRO A 16 5.14 -30.38 -23.14
CA PRO A 16 5.04 -30.96 -24.48
C PRO A 16 6.23 -31.87 -24.75
N ARG A 17 6.06 -33.20 -24.50
CA ARG A 17 7.01 -34.22 -25.02
C ARG A 17 6.41 -35.09 -26.14
N SER A 18 5.08 -35.28 -26.18
CA SER A 18 4.39 -36.06 -27.23
C SER A 18 2.92 -35.69 -27.41
N SER A 19 2.21 -35.17 -26.38
CA SER A 19 0.89 -34.54 -26.52
C SER A 19 0.73 -33.44 -25.49
N ARG A 20 0.14 -32.32 -25.91
CA ARG A 20 -0.12 -31.15 -25.05
C ARG A 20 -1.35 -31.33 -24.14
N VAL A 21 -2.07 -32.43 -24.32
CA VAL A 21 -3.34 -32.72 -23.62
C VAL A 21 -3.35 -34.16 -23.14
N LEU A 22 -3.75 -34.38 -21.88
CA LEU A 22 -3.87 -35.69 -21.27
C LEU A 22 -5.25 -35.85 -20.66
N SER A 23 -5.87 -37.05 -20.81
CA SER A 23 -7.00 -37.43 -19.97
C SER A 23 -6.56 -37.55 -18.52
N PHE A 24 -7.51 -37.53 -17.58
CA PHE A 24 -7.17 -37.71 -16.17
C PHE A 24 -6.49 -39.05 -15.90
N SER A 25 -6.94 -40.11 -16.57
CA SER A 25 -6.33 -41.45 -16.44
C SER A 25 -4.90 -41.49 -16.96
N GLU A 26 -4.61 -40.85 -18.10
CA GLU A 26 -3.25 -40.72 -18.63
C GLU A 26 -2.35 -39.91 -17.69
N LEU A 27 -2.89 -38.84 -17.09
CA LEU A 27 -2.20 -38.01 -16.10
C LEU A 27 -1.89 -38.83 -14.84
N ALA A 28 -2.87 -39.59 -14.31
CA ALA A 28 -2.70 -40.44 -13.15
C ALA A 28 -1.60 -41.47 -13.37
N ASN A 29 -1.65 -42.18 -14.49
CA ASN A 29 -0.61 -43.15 -14.85
C ASN A 29 0.78 -42.54 -14.96
N ARG A 30 0.89 -41.28 -15.48
CA ARG A 30 2.16 -40.59 -15.64
C ARG A 30 2.74 -40.07 -14.32
N VAL A 31 1.90 -39.58 -13.42
CA VAL A 31 2.30 -39.00 -12.13
C VAL A 31 2.51 -40.05 -11.06
N LEU A 32 1.57 -41.01 -10.95
CA LEU A 32 1.56 -42.03 -9.88
C LEU A 32 2.32 -43.31 -10.24
N ARG A 33 2.68 -43.55 -11.51
CA ARG A 33 3.57 -44.62 -11.97
C ARG A 33 3.16 -46.01 -11.49
N ALA A 34 2.03 -46.54 -11.67
CA ALA A 34 1.56 -47.84 -11.24
C ALA A 34 1.20 -48.00 -9.74
N ASP A 35 1.36 -47.02 -8.94
CA ASP A 35 0.91 -46.98 -7.53
C ASP A 35 -0.47 -46.27 -7.47
N LEU A 36 -1.47 -46.95 -8.03
CA LEU A 36 -2.87 -46.47 -8.14
C LEU A 36 -3.65 -46.78 -6.87
N ASP A 37 -3.16 -46.35 -5.71
CA ASP A 37 -3.94 -46.33 -4.49
C ASP A 37 -5.07 -45.27 -4.62
N PRO A 38 -6.34 -45.65 -4.35
CA PRO A 38 -7.48 -44.74 -4.42
C PRO A 38 -7.28 -43.41 -3.66
N SER A 39 -6.63 -43.44 -2.50
CA SER A 39 -6.33 -42.25 -1.70
C SER A 39 -5.36 -41.26 -2.42
N ARG A 40 -4.45 -41.80 -3.22
CA ARG A 40 -3.49 -41.00 -4.01
C ARG A 40 -4.13 -40.44 -5.28
N GLU A 41 -5.03 -41.19 -5.88
CA GLU A 41 -5.83 -40.73 -7.01
C GLU A 41 -6.73 -39.55 -6.59
N ASP A 42 -7.36 -39.60 -5.42
CA ASP A 42 -8.15 -38.51 -4.87
C ASP A 42 -7.30 -37.30 -4.55
N ALA A 43 -6.10 -37.49 -3.99
CA ALA A 43 -5.15 -36.39 -3.77
C ALA A 43 -4.68 -35.77 -5.09
N LEU A 44 -4.45 -36.57 -6.13
CA LEU A 44 -4.11 -36.08 -7.47
C LEU A 44 -5.26 -35.26 -8.10
N ARG A 45 -6.50 -35.76 -7.92
CA ARG A 45 -7.74 -35.12 -8.37
C ARG A 45 -7.93 -33.76 -7.69
N ALA A 46 -7.70 -33.72 -6.39
CA ALA A 46 -7.75 -32.48 -5.60
C ALA A 46 -6.66 -31.47 -6.05
N ALA A 47 -5.43 -31.95 -6.29
CA ALA A 47 -4.33 -31.10 -6.77
C ALA A 47 -4.59 -30.57 -8.19
N ALA A 48 -5.16 -31.39 -9.09
CA ALA A 48 -5.56 -30.96 -10.43
C ALA A 48 -6.68 -29.92 -10.37
N ALA A 49 -7.70 -30.13 -9.53
CA ALA A 49 -8.78 -29.17 -9.33
C ALA A 49 -8.27 -27.82 -8.76
N GLU A 50 -7.27 -27.86 -7.92
CA GLU A 50 -6.62 -26.65 -7.41
C GLU A 50 -5.86 -25.89 -8.50
N LEU A 51 -5.11 -26.58 -9.35
CA LEU A 51 -4.42 -25.96 -10.50
C LEU A 51 -5.43 -25.40 -11.52
N GLU A 52 -6.58 -26.08 -11.71
CA GLU A 52 -7.66 -25.57 -12.55
C GLU A 52 -8.30 -24.30 -11.95
N ARG A 53 -8.53 -24.27 -10.63
CA ARG A 53 -9.01 -23.05 -9.93
C ARG A 53 -8.02 -21.89 -10.00
N ARG A 54 -6.72 -22.17 -10.02
CA ARG A 54 -5.67 -21.16 -10.20
C ARG A 54 -5.51 -20.72 -11.66
N GLY A 55 -6.17 -21.39 -12.60
CA GLY A 55 -6.01 -21.12 -14.02
C GLY A 55 -4.63 -21.46 -14.58
N GLU A 56 -3.93 -22.42 -13.95
CA GLU A 56 -2.64 -22.92 -14.45
C GLU A 56 -2.83 -24.07 -15.46
N ILE A 57 -3.93 -24.83 -15.30
CA ILE A 57 -4.37 -25.83 -16.26
C ILE A 57 -5.84 -25.62 -16.63
N VAL A 58 -6.26 -26.17 -17.75
CA VAL A 58 -7.63 -26.04 -18.26
C VAL A 58 -8.09 -27.35 -18.87
N ARG A 59 -9.40 -27.63 -18.78
CA ARG A 59 -10.06 -28.72 -19.52
C ARG A 59 -10.36 -28.24 -20.94
N VAL A 60 -9.86 -28.99 -21.87
CA VAL A 60 -10.12 -28.79 -23.30
C VAL A 60 -11.09 -29.86 -23.81
N LYS A 61 -11.45 -29.83 -25.10
CA LYS A 61 -12.40 -30.76 -25.72
C LYS A 61 -12.12 -32.22 -25.35
N GLY A 62 -13.15 -32.92 -24.87
CA GLY A 62 -13.06 -34.31 -24.41
C GLY A 62 -12.54 -34.50 -22.98
N GLU A 63 -12.74 -33.53 -22.10
CA GLU A 63 -12.34 -33.56 -20.67
C GLU A 63 -10.83 -33.76 -20.45
N LYS A 64 -10.00 -33.49 -21.48
CA LYS A 64 -8.56 -33.58 -21.37
C LYS A 64 -7.98 -32.33 -20.72
N LEU A 65 -6.94 -32.52 -19.91
CA LEU A 65 -6.23 -31.45 -19.22
C LEU A 65 -5.06 -30.94 -20.06
N SER A 66 -4.85 -29.64 -20.09
CA SER A 66 -3.72 -28.96 -20.71
C SER A 66 -3.24 -27.82 -19.83
N ARG A 67 -1.95 -27.47 -19.94
CA ARG A 67 -1.50 -26.21 -19.36
C ARG A 67 -2.08 -25.06 -20.19
N ILE A 68 -2.48 -23.98 -19.52
CA ILE A 68 -3.12 -22.84 -20.15
C ILE A 68 -2.25 -22.19 -21.24
N GLU A 69 -0.93 -22.15 -21.01
CA GLU A 69 0.07 -21.57 -21.94
C GLU A 69 0.13 -22.26 -23.31
N PHE A 70 -0.46 -23.46 -23.45
CA PHE A 70 -0.50 -24.22 -24.71
C PHE A 70 -1.89 -24.18 -25.36
N THR A 71 -2.74 -23.30 -24.94
CA THR A 71 -4.13 -23.17 -25.38
C THR A 71 -4.43 -21.73 -25.83
N ASP A 72 -5.62 -21.52 -26.36
CA ASP A 72 -6.20 -20.21 -26.64
C ASP A 72 -6.91 -19.57 -25.43
N TYR A 73 -6.70 -20.13 -24.22
CA TYR A 73 -7.24 -19.61 -22.97
C TYR A 73 -6.20 -18.76 -22.23
N GLN A 74 -6.69 -17.75 -21.53
CA GLN A 74 -5.92 -16.97 -20.57
C GLN A 74 -6.70 -16.83 -19.26
N SER A 75 -6.02 -16.84 -18.13
CA SER A 75 -6.60 -16.56 -16.83
C SER A 75 -6.09 -15.20 -16.32
N GLY A 76 -6.95 -14.49 -15.61
CA GLY A 76 -6.59 -13.21 -15.02
C GLY A 76 -7.77 -12.56 -14.34
N THR A 77 -7.57 -11.35 -13.84
CA THR A 77 -8.61 -10.56 -13.19
C THR A 77 -9.43 -9.80 -14.23
N LEU A 78 -10.73 -9.93 -14.17
CA LEU A 78 -11.66 -9.14 -14.99
C LEU A 78 -11.77 -7.73 -14.41
N ALA A 79 -11.53 -6.72 -15.25
CA ALA A 79 -11.76 -5.32 -14.90
C ALA A 79 -12.89 -4.76 -15.77
N ILE A 80 -13.96 -4.27 -15.15
CA ILE A 80 -15.04 -3.56 -15.82
C ILE A 80 -14.83 -2.06 -15.61
N ARG A 81 -14.67 -1.33 -16.73
CA ARG A 81 -14.45 0.13 -16.74
C ARG A 81 -15.74 0.85 -17.18
N GLY A 82 -15.74 2.17 -17.17
CA GLY A 82 -16.89 2.98 -17.58
C GLY A 82 -17.53 2.52 -18.90
N GLU A 83 -18.85 2.63 -19.02
CA GLU A 83 -19.66 2.16 -20.15
C GLU A 83 -19.65 0.64 -20.35
N GLY A 84 -19.43 -0.16 -19.30
CA GLY A 84 -19.46 -1.61 -19.37
C GLY A 84 -18.31 -2.26 -20.12
N ARG A 85 -17.26 -1.52 -20.48
CA ARG A 85 -16.09 -2.07 -21.17
C ARG A 85 -15.31 -2.98 -20.24
N ALA A 86 -15.17 -4.24 -20.61
CA ALA A 86 -14.49 -5.25 -19.82
C ALA A 86 -13.10 -5.59 -20.41
N PHE A 87 -12.14 -5.86 -19.52
CA PHE A 87 -10.77 -6.22 -19.88
C PHE A 87 -10.28 -7.34 -18.97
N LEU A 88 -9.57 -8.30 -19.53
CA LEU A 88 -8.76 -9.22 -18.77
C LEU A 88 -7.41 -8.54 -18.48
N LEU A 89 -7.11 -8.30 -17.22
CA LEU A 89 -5.83 -7.73 -16.81
C LEU A 89 -4.76 -8.81 -16.92
N SER A 90 -3.68 -8.51 -17.65
CA SER A 90 -2.57 -9.45 -17.83
C SER A 90 -1.81 -9.71 -16.52
N GLY A 91 -1.75 -8.73 -15.62
CA GLY A 91 -0.94 -8.77 -14.41
C GLY A 91 0.57 -8.82 -14.64
N VAL A 92 1.01 -8.82 -15.90
CA VAL A 92 2.42 -8.89 -16.30
C VAL A 92 2.82 -7.55 -16.92
N PRO A 93 3.85 -6.88 -16.41
CA PRO A 93 4.33 -5.62 -16.98
C PRO A 93 4.69 -5.78 -18.46
N GLY A 94 4.23 -4.84 -19.29
CA GLY A 94 4.48 -4.84 -20.73
C GLY A 94 3.57 -5.75 -21.57
N VAL A 95 2.71 -6.54 -20.95
CA VAL A 95 1.69 -7.32 -21.65
C VAL A 95 0.36 -6.55 -21.63
N PRO A 96 -0.22 -6.19 -22.80
CA PRO A 96 -1.44 -5.41 -22.83
C PRO A 96 -2.64 -6.21 -22.29
N ASP A 97 -3.59 -5.50 -21.65
CA ASP A 97 -4.88 -6.05 -21.24
C ASP A 97 -5.67 -6.53 -22.46
N VAL A 98 -6.38 -7.65 -22.34
CA VAL A 98 -7.20 -8.21 -23.42
C VAL A 98 -8.64 -7.69 -23.28
N PRO A 99 -9.20 -6.98 -24.28
CA PRO A 99 -10.60 -6.61 -24.28
C PRO A 99 -11.52 -7.83 -24.23
N VAL A 100 -12.52 -7.81 -23.36
CA VAL A 100 -13.51 -8.89 -23.18
C VAL A 100 -14.85 -8.44 -23.72
N THR A 101 -15.37 -9.19 -24.69
CA THR A 101 -16.63 -8.85 -25.38
C THR A 101 -17.88 -9.46 -24.73
N ALA A 102 -17.71 -10.55 -23.99
CA ALA A 102 -18.79 -11.18 -23.24
C ALA A 102 -18.28 -11.64 -21.87
N VAL A 103 -18.91 -11.13 -20.81
CA VAL A 103 -18.52 -11.38 -19.42
C VAL A 103 -19.31 -12.53 -18.76
N GLY A 104 -20.46 -12.93 -19.34
CA GLY A 104 -21.35 -13.93 -18.77
C GLY A 104 -21.75 -13.60 -17.33
N SER A 105 -21.58 -14.53 -16.41
CA SER A 105 -21.87 -14.34 -14.98
C SER A 105 -20.76 -13.64 -14.18
N ALA A 106 -19.67 -13.24 -14.82
CA ALA A 106 -18.53 -12.65 -14.13
C ALA A 106 -18.81 -11.19 -13.72
N LEU A 107 -18.31 -10.80 -12.56
CA LEU A 107 -18.37 -9.45 -12.02
C LEU A 107 -16.97 -8.81 -12.01
N ASP A 108 -16.93 -7.49 -11.86
CA ASP A 108 -15.68 -6.73 -11.74
C ASP A 108 -14.80 -7.27 -10.60
N GLY A 109 -13.57 -7.62 -10.95
CA GLY A 109 -12.56 -8.17 -10.04
C GLY A 109 -12.55 -9.69 -9.92
N ASP A 110 -13.50 -10.41 -10.51
CA ASP A 110 -13.46 -11.89 -10.53
C ASP A 110 -12.20 -12.39 -11.26
N VAL A 111 -11.64 -13.48 -10.80
CA VAL A 111 -10.63 -14.22 -11.56
C VAL A 111 -11.35 -15.12 -12.55
N VAL A 112 -11.07 -14.93 -13.82
CA VAL A 112 -11.80 -15.57 -14.91
C VAL A 112 -10.87 -16.33 -15.85
N LEU A 113 -11.43 -17.34 -16.51
CA LEU A 113 -10.84 -18.00 -17.66
C LEU A 113 -11.48 -17.42 -18.92
N VAL A 114 -10.66 -16.84 -19.78
CA VAL A 114 -11.08 -16.18 -21.01
C VAL A 114 -10.53 -16.95 -22.20
N ARG A 115 -11.38 -17.26 -23.17
CA ARG A 115 -10.93 -17.73 -24.48
C ARG A 115 -10.60 -16.51 -25.34
N VAL A 116 -9.35 -16.42 -25.76
CA VAL A 116 -8.83 -15.32 -26.57
C VAL A 116 -8.92 -15.70 -28.05
N GLU A 117 -9.63 -14.89 -28.82
CA GLU A 117 -9.76 -15.05 -30.26
C GLU A 117 -8.89 -13.99 -30.95
N ALA A 118 -8.03 -14.41 -31.87
CA ALA A 118 -7.32 -13.47 -32.72
C ALA A 118 -8.33 -12.64 -33.50
N SER A 119 -8.22 -11.33 -33.47
CA SER A 119 -9.09 -10.46 -34.27
C SER A 119 -8.98 -10.86 -35.74
N ARG A 120 -10.07 -11.32 -36.34
CA ARG A 120 -10.16 -11.41 -37.79
C ARG A 120 -9.91 -10.02 -38.33
N ALA A 121 -8.87 -9.84 -39.13
CA ALA A 121 -8.56 -8.57 -39.74
C ALA A 121 -9.84 -7.93 -40.29
N ALA A 122 -10.06 -6.68 -39.92
CA ALA A 122 -11.18 -5.92 -40.46
C ALA A 122 -11.21 -6.09 -42.00
N PRO A 123 -12.37 -6.27 -42.62
CA PRO A 123 -12.46 -6.37 -44.06
C PRO A 123 -11.71 -5.18 -44.67
N LYS A 124 -10.85 -5.45 -45.67
CA LYS A 124 -10.07 -4.42 -46.36
C LYS A 124 -11.00 -3.29 -46.74
N ALA A 125 -10.89 -2.17 -46.01
CA ALA A 125 -11.67 -0.98 -46.32
C ALA A 125 -11.40 -0.57 -47.76
N ALA A 126 -12.44 -0.31 -48.51
CA ALA A 126 -12.34 0.21 -49.88
C ALA A 126 -11.52 1.52 -49.86
N PRO A 127 -10.63 1.74 -50.86
CA PRO A 127 -9.65 2.81 -50.83
C PRO A 127 -10.27 4.16 -51.19
N LYS A 128 -11.01 4.83 -50.28
CA LYS A 128 -11.50 6.18 -50.55
C LYS A 128 -11.60 7.12 -49.35
N ASP A 129 -11.17 6.76 -48.16
CA ASP A 129 -11.18 7.72 -47.06
C ASP A 129 -9.76 7.93 -46.54
N LYS A 130 -9.22 9.16 -46.72
CA LYS A 130 -7.85 9.58 -46.32
C LYS A 130 -7.72 9.80 -44.80
N ARG A 131 -8.56 9.20 -43.97
CA ARG A 131 -8.37 9.23 -42.53
C ARG A 131 -7.44 8.08 -42.13
N PRO A 132 -6.33 8.33 -41.42
CA PRO A 132 -5.52 7.26 -40.91
C PRO A 132 -6.39 6.36 -40.02
N ALA A 133 -6.41 5.06 -40.34
CA ALA A 133 -7.09 4.08 -39.49
C ALA A 133 -6.56 4.23 -38.05
N PRO A 134 -7.42 4.12 -37.00
CA PRO A 134 -6.97 4.20 -35.64
C PRO A 134 -5.86 3.16 -35.43
N ARG A 135 -4.68 3.64 -35.00
CA ARG A 135 -3.47 2.82 -34.81
C ARG A 135 -3.60 1.69 -33.81
N PHE A 136 -4.75 1.58 -33.14
CA PHE A 136 -5.02 0.65 -32.05
C PHE A 136 -6.33 -0.10 -32.24
N ALA A 137 -6.48 -0.85 -33.34
CA ALA A 137 -7.47 -1.93 -33.33
C ALA A 137 -6.92 -3.04 -32.39
N PRO A 138 -7.70 -3.50 -31.40
CA PRO A 138 -7.24 -4.59 -30.52
C PRO A 138 -6.96 -5.81 -31.37
N ARG A 139 -5.73 -6.33 -31.28
CA ARG A 139 -5.27 -7.49 -32.05
C ARG A 139 -5.91 -8.81 -31.59
N ALA A 140 -6.56 -8.82 -30.46
CA ALA A 140 -7.26 -9.95 -29.89
C ALA A 140 -8.45 -9.47 -29.04
N SER A 141 -9.49 -10.28 -28.96
CA SER A 141 -10.60 -10.08 -28.02
C SER A 141 -10.91 -11.39 -27.32
N GLY A 142 -11.50 -11.32 -26.12
CA GLY A 142 -11.76 -12.49 -25.31
C GLY A 142 -13.25 -12.63 -24.93
N VAL A 143 -13.64 -13.87 -24.61
CA VAL A 143 -14.96 -14.20 -24.04
C VAL A 143 -14.71 -14.96 -22.75
N VAL A 144 -15.38 -14.57 -21.65
CA VAL A 144 -15.31 -15.31 -20.40
C VAL A 144 -15.99 -16.67 -20.58
N VAL A 145 -15.25 -17.73 -20.30
CA VAL A 145 -15.75 -19.11 -20.37
C VAL A 145 -16.12 -19.63 -18.99
N LYS A 146 -15.36 -19.23 -17.97
CA LYS A 146 -15.57 -19.71 -16.60
C LYS A 146 -15.06 -18.67 -15.60
N VAL A 147 -15.80 -18.50 -14.50
CA VAL A 147 -15.30 -17.79 -13.31
C VAL A 147 -14.55 -18.81 -12.45
N LEU A 148 -13.27 -18.55 -12.23
CA LEU A 148 -12.38 -19.40 -11.45
C LEU A 148 -12.49 -19.09 -9.96
N GLN A 149 -12.59 -17.79 -9.64
CA GLN A 149 -12.72 -17.30 -8.27
C GLN A 149 -13.59 -16.06 -8.24
N ARG A 150 -14.56 -16.03 -7.34
CA ARG A 150 -15.37 -14.85 -7.05
C ARG A 150 -14.62 -13.90 -6.15
N ARG A 151 -14.61 -12.63 -6.50
CA ARG A 151 -14.07 -11.59 -5.66
C ARG A 151 -15.10 -11.07 -4.67
N ARG A 152 -16.36 -10.97 -5.08
CA ARG A 152 -17.42 -10.33 -4.31
C ARG A 152 -18.45 -11.37 -3.90
N GLU A 153 -18.62 -11.47 -2.59
CA GLU A 153 -19.69 -12.26 -1.96
C GLU A 153 -20.83 -11.35 -1.50
N THR A 154 -20.55 -10.05 -1.34
CA THR A 154 -21.52 -9.04 -0.91
C THR A 154 -21.63 -7.89 -1.91
N VAL A 155 -22.75 -7.20 -1.88
CA VAL A 155 -23.06 -6.02 -2.65
C VAL A 155 -23.71 -4.97 -1.76
N VAL A 156 -23.39 -3.70 -2.00
CA VAL A 156 -24.09 -2.56 -1.38
C VAL A 156 -24.96 -1.91 -2.45
N GLY A 157 -26.21 -1.62 -2.11
CA GLY A 157 -27.15 -0.98 -3.03
C GLY A 157 -28.41 -0.50 -2.34
N LYS A 158 -29.31 0.12 -3.09
CA LYS A 158 -30.59 0.62 -2.61
C LYS A 158 -31.71 -0.39 -2.85
N ILE A 159 -32.59 -0.56 -1.88
CA ILE A 159 -33.81 -1.32 -2.06
C ILE A 159 -34.75 -0.59 -3.02
N ALA A 160 -35.22 -1.30 -4.03
CA ALA A 160 -36.27 -0.88 -4.95
C ALA A 160 -37.38 -1.93 -4.96
N ARG A 161 -38.63 -1.49 -5.02
CA ARG A 161 -39.81 -2.36 -5.12
C ARG A 161 -40.57 -2.06 -6.37
N GLY A 162 -41.04 -3.08 -7.04
CA GLY A 162 -41.83 -2.97 -8.26
C GLY A 162 -42.82 -4.12 -8.42
N PRO A 163 -43.57 -4.16 -9.51
CA PRO A 163 -44.54 -5.25 -9.78
C PRO A 163 -43.88 -6.64 -9.83
N GLU A 164 -42.60 -6.68 -10.17
CA GLU A 164 -41.80 -7.91 -10.30
C GLU A 164 -41.17 -8.37 -8.99
N GLY A 165 -41.37 -7.64 -7.87
CA GLY A 165 -40.82 -7.97 -6.56
C GLY A 165 -39.87 -6.93 -5.98
N THR A 166 -39.03 -7.38 -5.03
CA THR A 166 -38.04 -6.58 -4.37
C THR A 166 -36.68 -6.78 -5.03
N PHE A 167 -35.96 -5.68 -5.25
CA PHE A 167 -34.64 -5.66 -5.90
C PHE A 167 -33.67 -4.80 -5.12
N ILE A 168 -32.38 -5.11 -5.26
CA ILE A 168 -31.28 -4.24 -4.89
C ILE A 168 -30.71 -3.63 -6.17
N VAL A 169 -30.65 -2.29 -6.22
CA VAL A 169 -29.95 -1.51 -7.25
C VAL A 169 -28.54 -1.25 -6.74
N PRO A 170 -27.50 -1.87 -7.32
CA PRO A 170 -26.13 -1.72 -6.83
C PRO A 170 -25.64 -0.26 -6.83
N PHE A 171 -24.95 0.13 -5.78
CA PHE A 171 -24.24 1.41 -5.71
C PHE A 171 -23.02 1.44 -6.65
N ASP A 172 -22.41 0.29 -6.88
CA ASP A 172 -21.28 0.15 -7.79
C ASP A 172 -21.76 0.03 -9.24
N ARG A 173 -21.60 1.09 -10.02
CA ARG A 173 -21.99 1.14 -11.45
C ARG A 173 -21.31 0.10 -12.34
N ARG A 174 -20.29 -0.61 -11.84
CA ARG A 174 -19.66 -1.73 -12.55
C ARG A 174 -20.47 -3.03 -12.45
N ILE A 175 -21.48 -3.05 -11.59
CA ILE A 175 -22.50 -4.11 -11.52
C ILE A 175 -23.75 -3.58 -12.21
N ASP A 176 -23.90 -3.92 -13.49
CA ASP A 176 -24.96 -3.35 -14.34
C ASP A 176 -26.33 -3.99 -14.11
N ALA A 177 -26.42 -5.09 -13.37
CA ALA A 177 -27.64 -5.84 -13.14
C ALA A 177 -28.26 -5.57 -11.76
N ARG A 178 -29.60 -5.39 -11.72
CA ARG A 178 -30.38 -5.47 -10.46
C ARG A 178 -30.24 -6.87 -9.87
N LEU A 179 -30.22 -6.98 -8.55
CA LEU A 179 -30.26 -8.27 -7.84
C LEU A 179 -31.66 -8.46 -7.26
N ALA A 180 -32.31 -9.57 -7.55
CA ALA A 180 -33.61 -9.88 -6.99
C ALA A 180 -33.44 -10.37 -5.53
N VAL A 181 -34.31 -9.94 -4.65
CA VAL A 181 -34.35 -10.36 -3.24
C VAL A 181 -35.54 -11.29 -3.05
N PRO A 182 -35.32 -12.56 -2.70
CA PRO A 182 -36.42 -13.50 -2.44
C PRO A 182 -37.28 -13.02 -1.27
N ASP A 183 -38.55 -13.43 -1.28
CA ASP A 183 -39.51 -13.08 -0.21
C ASP A 183 -38.98 -13.48 1.17
N GLY A 184 -39.12 -12.56 2.12
CA GLY A 184 -38.64 -12.74 3.50
C GLY A 184 -37.11 -12.61 3.69
N LYS A 185 -36.35 -12.28 2.62
CA LYS A 185 -34.89 -12.08 2.66
C LYS A 185 -34.49 -10.61 2.56
N ASP A 186 -35.44 -9.70 2.70
CA ASP A 186 -35.25 -8.26 2.59
C ASP A 186 -35.12 -7.55 3.96
N MET A 187 -35.15 -8.27 5.08
CA MET A 187 -35.17 -7.71 6.45
C MET A 187 -36.24 -6.62 6.66
N SER A 188 -37.34 -6.66 5.90
CA SER A 188 -38.37 -5.61 5.86
C SER A 188 -37.82 -4.23 5.56
N ALA A 189 -36.73 -4.14 4.82
CA ALA A 189 -36.03 -2.91 4.46
C ALA A 189 -37.00 -1.96 3.69
N PRO A 190 -37.14 -0.69 4.09
CA PRO A 190 -37.95 0.27 3.33
C PRO A 190 -37.35 0.57 1.95
N THR A 191 -38.19 0.97 0.98
CA THR A 191 -37.73 1.37 -0.34
C THR A 191 -36.82 2.60 -0.26
N GLY A 192 -35.71 2.61 -0.97
CA GLY A 192 -34.73 3.71 -1.03
C GLY A 192 -33.63 3.64 0.01
N ILE A 193 -33.72 2.76 1.01
CA ILE A 193 -32.64 2.57 2.00
C ILE A 193 -31.45 1.86 1.35
N PHE A 194 -30.23 2.23 1.73
CA PHE A 194 -29.03 1.47 1.42
C PHE A 194 -28.95 0.23 2.30
N VAL A 195 -28.57 -0.88 1.69
CA VAL A 195 -28.37 -2.17 2.37
C VAL A 195 -27.06 -2.81 1.95
N GLU A 196 -26.51 -3.64 2.83
CA GLU A 196 -25.50 -4.64 2.50
C GLU A 196 -26.19 -5.99 2.31
N ALA A 197 -25.91 -6.68 1.22
CA ALA A 197 -26.54 -7.95 0.92
C ALA A 197 -25.51 -8.98 0.43
N ARG A 198 -25.76 -10.25 0.75
CA ARG A 198 -24.97 -11.39 0.25
C ARG A 198 -25.53 -11.85 -1.07
N ILE A 199 -24.66 -12.07 -2.06
CA ILE A 199 -25.04 -12.66 -3.34
C ILE A 199 -25.21 -14.18 -3.13
N THR A 200 -26.42 -14.67 -3.25
CA THR A 200 -26.77 -16.10 -3.08
C THR A 200 -26.76 -16.88 -4.39
N ALA A 201 -27.01 -16.19 -5.51
CA ALA A 201 -26.84 -16.72 -6.84
C ALA A 201 -26.36 -15.62 -7.80
N TYR A 202 -25.37 -15.96 -8.63
CA TYR A 202 -24.82 -15.03 -9.63
C TYR A 202 -25.69 -15.03 -10.90
N PRO A 203 -25.69 -13.93 -11.68
CA PRO A 203 -26.50 -13.84 -12.88
C PRO A 203 -26.04 -14.88 -13.92
N ASP A 204 -26.98 -15.36 -14.72
CA ASP A 204 -26.72 -16.13 -15.93
C ASP A 204 -27.56 -15.56 -17.09
N ASP A 205 -27.43 -16.15 -18.29
CA ASP A 205 -28.15 -15.67 -19.49
C ASP A 205 -29.68 -15.71 -19.34
N ARG A 206 -30.25 -16.37 -18.32
CA ARG A 206 -31.65 -16.61 -18.09
C ARG A 206 -32.19 -16.07 -16.77
N ARG A 207 -31.29 -15.76 -15.82
CA ARG A 207 -31.68 -15.43 -14.43
C ARG A 207 -30.92 -14.22 -13.93
N LEU A 208 -31.65 -13.36 -13.23
CA LEU A 208 -31.04 -12.28 -12.45
C LEU A 208 -30.23 -12.87 -11.30
N ALA A 209 -29.24 -12.11 -10.84
CA ALA A 209 -28.57 -12.40 -9.59
C ALA A 209 -29.58 -12.38 -8.44
N LEU A 210 -29.40 -13.27 -7.45
CA LEU A 210 -30.17 -13.28 -6.20
C LEU A 210 -29.31 -12.78 -5.06
N ALA A 211 -29.92 -12.04 -4.13
CA ALA A 211 -29.25 -11.57 -2.94
C ALA A 211 -30.16 -11.63 -1.70
N GLU A 212 -29.53 -11.78 -0.54
CA GLU A 212 -30.16 -11.73 0.77
C GLU A 212 -29.62 -10.54 1.54
N VAL A 213 -30.48 -9.67 2.07
CA VAL A 213 -30.09 -8.52 2.87
C VAL A 213 -29.45 -8.99 4.17
N LEU A 214 -28.25 -8.47 4.49
CA LEU A 214 -27.50 -8.76 5.69
C LEU A 214 -27.64 -7.66 6.73
N ASP A 215 -27.70 -6.39 6.29
CA ASP A 215 -27.71 -5.23 7.18
C ASP A 215 -28.34 -4.01 6.49
N LEU A 216 -29.02 -3.17 7.27
CA LEU A 216 -29.57 -1.90 6.85
C LEU A 216 -28.56 -0.79 7.16
N ILE A 217 -28.23 0.04 6.17
CA ILE A 217 -27.20 1.06 6.34
C ILE A 217 -27.81 2.41 6.71
N GLY A 218 -28.80 2.88 5.95
CA GLY A 218 -29.47 4.18 6.13
C GLY A 218 -29.95 4.76 4.82
N PHE A 219 -30.60 5.91 4.88
CA PHE A 219 -31.05 6.63 3.70
C PHE A 219 -29.96 7.54 3.13
N GLU A 220 -30.06 7.85 1.85
CA GLU A 220 -29.21 8.84 1.21
C GLU A 220 -29.43 10.22 1.85
N GLY A 221 -28.32 10.84 2.28
CA GLY A 221 -28.33 12.11 3.02
C GLY A 221 -28.33 11.96 4.53
N ASP A 222 -28.55 10.77 5.09
CA ASP A 222 -28.33 10.57 6.52
C ASP A 222 -26.83 10.69 6.84
N PRO A 223 -26.46 11.36 7.96
CA PRO A 223 -25.07 11.56 8.33
C PRO A 223 -24.26 10.27 8.42
N GLY A 224 -23.13 10.21 7.70
CA GLY A 224 -22.20 9.08 7.70
C GLY A 224 -22.62 7.84 6.88
N VAL A 225 -23.79 7.84 6.27
CA VAL A 225 -24.28 6.73 5.42
C VAL A 225 -23.41 6.59 4.15
N ASP A 226 -23.01 7.69 3.57
CA ASP A 226 -22.11 7.73 2.40
C ASP A 226 -20.77 7.06 2.70
N VAL A 227 -20.18 7.34 3.86
CA VAL A 227 -18.94 6.71 4.34
C VAL A 227 -19.14 5.20 4.56
N GLU A 228 -20.24 4.81 5.22
CA GLU A 228 -20.57 3.39 5.44
C GLU A 228 -20.77 2.63 4.13
N VAL A 229 -21.48 3.23 3.17
CA VAL A 229 -21.69 2.67 1.82
C VAL A 229 -20.36 2.47 1.10
N VAL A 230 -19.46 3.46 1.14
CA VAL A 230 -18.14 3.38 0.52
C VAL A 230 -17.27 2.34 1.22
N ALA A 231 -17.22 2.34 2.54
CA ALA A 231 -16.44 1.38 3.32
C ALA A 231 -16.85 -0.06 3.00
N ARG A 232 -18.15 -0.36 2.98
CA ARG A 232 -18.69 -1.69 2.66
C ARG A 232 -18.46 -2.06 1.19
N LYS A 233 -18.67 -1.12 0.26
CA LYS A 233 -18.37 -1.33 -1.18
C LYS A 233 -16.95 -1.81 -1.41
N TRP A 234 -15.99 -1.26 -0.67
CA TRP A 234 -14.59 -1.62 -0.80
C TRP A 234 -14.15 -2.75 0.14
N GLY A 235 -15.06 -3.26 0.98
CA GLY A 235 -14.76 -4.31 1.94
C GLY A 235 -13.77 -3.89 3.01
N ILE A 236 -13.78 -2.60 3.41
CA ILE A 236 -12.88 -2.08 4.43
C ILE A 236 -13.32 -2.64 5.79
N PRO A 237 -12.43 -3.34 6.55
CA PRO A 237 -12.77 -3.91 7.84
C PRO A 237 -13.07 -2.80 8.85
N ARG A 238 -14.30 -2.76 9.39
CA ARG A 238 -14.78 -1.72 10.33
C ARG A 238 -14.54 -2.07 11.79
N LYS A 239 -14.41 -3.34 12.11
CA LYS A 239 -14.22 -3.85 13.48
C LYS A 239 -12.94 -4.67 13.54
N TYR A 240 -12.33 -4.72 14.71
CA TYR A 240 -11.22 -5.63 14.97
C TYR A 240 -11.76 -6.94 15.58
N PRO A 241 -11.14 -8.09 15.27
CA PRO A 241 -11.37 -9.33 16.01
C PRO A 241 -11.07 -9.17 17.51
N GLU A 242 -11.77 -9.92 18.36
CA GLU A 242 -11.58 -9.86 19.83
C GLU A 242 -10.14 -10.17 20.25
N ALA A 243 -9.50 -11.14 19.59
CA ALA A 243 -8.10 -11.49 19.86
C ALA A 243 -7.13 -10.31 19.60
N VAL A 244 -7.41 -9.48 18.60
CA VAL A 244 -6.61 -8.30 18.26
C VAL A 244 -6.78 -7.21 19.33
N ILE A 245 -8.01 -7.00 19.80
CA ILE A 245 -8.28 -6.05 20.88
C ILE A 245 -7.61 -6.52 22.17
N ALA A 246 -7.76 -7.80 22.53
CA ALA A 246 -7.15 -8.37 23.74
C ALA A 246 -5.61 -8.24 23.72
N GLU A 247 -4.96 -8.49 22.58
CA GLU A 247 -3.51 -8.33 22.44
C GLU A 247 -3.09 -6.85 22.56
N ALA A 248 -3.87 -5.93 21.97
CA ALA A 248 -3.61 -4.49 22.08
C ALA A 248 -3.73 -3.98 23.54
N GLU A 249 -4.75 -4.42 24.27
CA GLU A 249 -4.94 -4.04 25.67
C GLU A 249 -3.88 -4.63 26.62
N ALA A 250 -3.37 -5.83 26.30
CA ALA A 250 -2.28 -6.46 27.05
C ALA A 250 -0.92 -5.78 26.82
N ALA A 251 -0.78 -4.93 25.81
CA ALA A 251 0.49 -4.28 25.48
C ALA A 251 0.95 -3.32 26.59
N ASN A 252 2.21 -3.49 27.02
CA ASN A 252 2.80 -2.68 28.10
C ASN A 252 3.55 -1.46 27.55
N GLY A 253 3.11 -0.27 27.95
CA GLY A 253 3.77 1.00 27.62
C GLY A 253 5.03 1.31 28.44
N THR A 254 5.24 0.65 29.59
CA THR A 254 6.34 0.98 30.51
C THR A 254 7.68 0.53 29.92
N VAL A 255 8.68 1.43 29.92
CA VAL A 255 10.06 1.13 29.50
C VAL A 255 10.83 0.57 30.69
N GLY A 256 11.18 -0.72 30.62
CA GLY A 256 11.96 -1.39 31.66
C GLY A 256 13.43 -0.94 31.68
N THR A 257 14.11 -1.14 32.83
CA THR A 257 15.53 -0.75 33.00
C THR A 257 16.44 -1.42 31.97
N ASP A 258 16.24 -2.71 31.70
CA ASP A 258 17.07 -3.47 30.76
C ASP A 258 16.84 -2.98 29.33
N GLU A 259 15.62 -2.65 28.97
CA GLU A 259 15.29 -2.09 27.66
C GLU A 259 15.92 -0.71 27.49
N ARG A 260 15.87 0.15 28.51
CA ARG A 260 16.48 1.47 28.49
C ARG A 260 17.99 1.38 28.20
N MET A 261 18.70 0.41 28.80
CA MET A 261 20.13 0.19 28.53
C MET A 261 20.41 -0.27 27.08
N LEU A 262 19.41 -0.75 26.40
CA LEU A 262 19.51 -1.25 25.03
C LEU A 262 19.11 -0.21 23.97
N ARG A 263 18.55 0.92 24.35
CA ARG A 263 18.14 2.00 23.45
C ARG A 263 19.02 3.23 23.61
N ALA A 264 19.19 4.00 22.56
CA ALA A 264 19.82 5.31 22.64
C ALA A 264 18.88 6.28 23.37
N ASP A 265 19.38 7.01 24.34
CA ASP A 265 18.57 7.97 25.09
C ASP A 265 18.67 9.37 24.45
N PHE A 266 17.57 9.80 23.83
CA PHE A 266 17.37 11.13 23.26
C PHE A 266 16.35 11.96 24.02
N THR A 267 15.90 11.53 25.20
CA THR A 267 14.86 12.18 26.00
C THR A 267 15.21 13.60 26.44
N GLY A 268 16.51 13.93 26.51
CA GLY A 268 17.01 15.27 26.85
C GLY A 268 17.00 16.27 25.70
N ARG A 269 16.77 15.85 24.47
CA ARG A 269 16.87 16.69 23.26
C ARG A 269 15.60 17.52 23.02
N THR A 270 15.72 18.54 22.17
CA THR A 270 14.58 19.37 21.72
C THR A 270 13.94 18.71 20.51
N ILE A 271 13.03 17.78 20.77
CA ILE A 271 12.31 17.00 19.77
C ILE A 271 10.84 17.42 19.82
N VAL A 272 10.19 17.58 18.66
CA VAL A 272 8.78 17.97 18.54
C VAL A 272 8.06 17.11 17.49
N THR A 273 6.75 16.96 17.62
CA THR A 273 5.88 16.47 16.56
C THR A 273 5.17 17.65 15.89
N ILE A 274 4.92 17.55 14.56
CA ILE A 274 4.22 18.56 13.76
C ILE A 274 3.22 17.84 12.87
N ASP A 275 1.94 17.99 13.17
CA ASP A 275 0.87 17.22 12.55
C ASP A 275 -0.35 18.10 12.25
N GLY A 276 -1.36 17.54 11.59
CA GLY A 276 -2.66 18.19 11.43
C GLY A 276 -3.39 18.38 12.76
N GLU A 277 -4.31 19.31 12.82
CA GLU A 277 -5.04 19.70 14.04
C GLU A 277 -5.79 18.54 14.69
N THR A 278 -6.36 17.65 13.88
CA THR A 278 -7.18 16.51 14.33
C THR A 278 -6.40 15.21 14.49
N ALA A 279 -5.12 15.18 14.12
CA ALA A 279 -4.27 13.98 14.22
C ALA A 279 -4.09 13.55 15.69
N ARG A 280 -4.02 12.22 15.89
CA ARG A 280 -3.78 11.57 17.19
C ARG A 280 -2.68 10.51 17.12
N ASP A 281 -2.40 10.02 15.94
CA ASP A 281 -1.45 8.98 15.59
C ASP A 281 -0.13 9.60 15.10
N PHE A 282 0.61 10.22 16.06
CA PHE A 282 1.87 10.90 15.76
C PHE A 282 2.95 9.88 15.45
N ASP A 283 3.16 9.60 14.16
CA ASP A 283 4.14 8.64 13.66
C ASP A 283 5.58 9.14 13.81
N ASP A 284 5.81 10.46 13.62
CA ASP A 284 7.13 11.05 13.51
C ASP A 284 7.34 12.26 14.43
N ALA A 285 8.59 12.42 14.85
CA ALA A 285 9.07 13.59 15.56
C ALA A 285 10.44 13.98 15.01
N ILE A 286 10.74 15.27 15.07
CA ILE A 286 11.96 15.84 14.47
C ILE A 286 12.79 16.64 15.45
N GLU A 287 14.09 16.70 15.18
CA GLU A 287 15.05 17.67 15.73
C GLU A 287 16.02 18.14 14.65
N ALA A 288 16.62 19.31 14.84
CA ALA A 288 17.66 19.81 13.97
C ALA A 288 18.66 20.68 14.75
N GLU A 289 19.94 20.53 14.43
CA GLU A 289 21.03 21.37 14.94
C GLU A 289 21.98 21.78 13.81
N GLU A 290 22.55 22.95 13.92
CA GLU A 290 23.60 23.42 13.02
C GLU A 290 24.96 22.94 13.48
N LEU A 291 25.78 22.48 12.56
CA LEU A 291 27.09 21.93 12.90
C LEU A 291 28.19 22.99 12.90
N PRO A 292 29.17 22.92 13.83
CA PRO A 292 30.37 23.73 13.76
C PRO A 292 31.08 23.50 12.40
N GLY A 293 31.26 24.54 11.62
CA GLY A 293 31.87 24.45 10.28
C GLY A 293 30.86 24.36 9.14
N GLY A 294 29.59 24.46 9.43
CA GLY A 294 28.46 24.46 8.47
C GLY A 294 27.82 23.10 8.28
N GLY A 295 26.67 23.11 7.61
CA GLY A 295 25.82 21.93 7.48
C GLY A 295 24.93 21.68 8.70
N PHE A 296 24.19 20.56 8.67
CA PHE A 296 23.14 20.30 9.63
C PHE A 296 23.22 18.86 10.14
N ARG A 297 22.82 18.64 11.38
CA ARG A 297 22.42 17.34 11.87
C ARG A 297 20.93 17.36 12.11
N VAL A 298 20.20 16.43 11.44
CA VAL A 298 18.77 16.29 11.59
C VAL A 298 18.45 14.91 12.16
N GLY A 299 17.56 14.86 13.14
CA GLY A 299 17.03 13.65 13.73
C GLY A 299 15.58 13.45 13.31
N ILE A 300 15.28 12.28 12.76
CA ILE A 300 13.95 11.82 12.40
C ILE A 300 13.65 10.60 13.25
N HIS A 301 12.65 10.71 14.13
CA HIS A 301 12.31 9.71 15.13
C HIS A 301 10.95 9.15 14.82
N ILE A 302 10.88 7.88 14.44
CA ILE A 302 9.64 7.22 14.04
C ILE A 302 9.20 6.25 15.12
N ALA A 303 7.90 6.22 15.42
CA ALA A 303 7.32 5.31 16.40
C ALA A 303 7.75 3.85 16.17
N ASP A 304 8.32 3.19 17.19
CA ASP A 304 8.78 1.78 17.11
C ASP A 304 7.58 0.81 17.24
N VAL A 305 6.68 0.83 16.24
CA VAL A 305 5.51 -0.05 16.18
C VAL A 305 5.91 -1.52 16.18
N SER A 306 7.10 -1.83 15.63
CA SER A 306 7.63 -3.20 15.59
C SER A 306 7.92 -3.80 16.97
N HIS A 307 8.00 -2.95 18.01
CA HIS A 307 8.11 -3.39 19.41
C HIS A 307 6.81 -4.01 19.91
N TYR A 308 5.65 -3.49 19.48
CA TYR A 308 4.34 -3.91 19.95
C TYR A 308 3.71 -4.97 19.04
N VAL A 309 3.91 -4.87 17.73
CA VAL A 309 3.31 -5.76 16.73
C VAL A 309 4.33 -6.83 16.35
N SER A 310 4.30 -7.95 17.07
CA SER A 310 5.20 -9.08 16.84
C SER A 310 4.81 -9.87 15.59
N ILE A 311 5.80 -10.40 14.86
CA ILE A 311 5.55 -11.20 13.65
C ILE A 311 4.70 -12.43 14.01
N GLY A 312 3.60 -12.64 13.30
CA GLY A 312 2.69 -13.77 13.46
C GLY A 312 1.69 -13.65 14.62
N SER A 313 1.63 -12.50 15.29
CA SER A 313 0.62 -12.20 16.30
C SER A 313 -0.75 -11.89 15.68
N ALA A 314 -1.80 -11.80 16.49
CA ALA A 314 -3.13 -11.40 16.01
C ALA A 314 -3.12 -9.96 15.47
N LEU A 315 -2.40 -9.06 16.14
CA LEU A 315 -2.17 -7.68 15.67
C LEU A 315 -1.46 -7.65 14.30
N ASP A 316 -0.45 -8.49 14.10
CA ASP A 316 0.29 -8.57 12.85
C ASP A 316 -0.59 -9.07 11.69
N ALA A 317 -1.36 -10.13 11.94
CA ALA A 317 -2.26 -10.68 10.93
C ALA A 317 -3.33 -9.67 10.50
N GLU A 318 -3.92 -8.95 11.45
CA GLU A 318 -4.94 -7.93 11.17
C GLU A 318 -4.34 -6.71 10.48
N ALA A 319 -3.15 -6.24 10.92
CA ALA A 319 -2.45 -5.13 10.28
C ALA A 319 -2.06 -5.46 8.83
N PHE A 320 -1.63 -6.71 8.57
CA PHE A 320 -1.36 -7.21 7.23
C PHE A 320 -2.60 -7.21 6.35
N GLU A 321 -3.73 -7.69 6.87
CA GLU A 321 -5.00 -7.77 6.16
C GLU A 321 -5.54 -6.39 5.81
N ARG A 322 -5.43 -5.41 6.72
CA ARG A 322 -5.79 -4.02 6.46
C ARG A 322 -4.82 -3.33 5.51
N GLY A 323 -3.54 -3.61 5.61
CA GLY A 323 -2.45 -3.04 4.82
C GLY A 323 -2.16 -1.57 5.11
N THR A 324 -3.20 -0.75 5.34
CA THR A 324 -3.09 0.69 5.66
C THR A 324 -4.31 1.20 6.42
N SER A 325 -4.16 2.31 7.13
CA SER A 325 -5.30 3.10 7.62
C SER A 325 -6.04 3.76 6.45
N VAL A 326 -7.35 3.93 6.57
CA VAL A 326 -8.20 4.61 5.59
C VAL A 326 -8.83 5.81 6.26
N TYR A 327 -8.67 6.99 5.64
CA TYR A 327 -9.17 8.24 6.17
C TYR A 327 -10.38 8.70 5.38
N PHE A 328 -11.44 9.07 6.10
CA PHE A 328 -12.66 9.69 5.58
C PHE A 328 -12.78 11.09 6.18
N PRO A 329 -13.60 11.97 5.60
CA PRO A 329 -13.77 13.32 6.15
C PRO A 329 -14.24 13.35 7.60
N ASP A 330 -15.03 12.37 8.04
CA ASP A 330 -15.64 12.29 9.37
C ASP A 330 -14.89 11.36 10.35
N ARG A 331 -14.10 10.40 9.85
CA ARG A 331 -13.42 9.37 10.66
C ARG A 331 -12.25 8.74 9.97
N ALA A 332 -11.40 8.08 10.76
CA ALA A 332 -10.37 7.17 10.25
C ALA A 332 -10.70 5.72 10.64
N ILE A 333 -10.51 4.80 9.69
CA ILE A 333 -10.48 3.36 9.95
C ILE A 333 -9.02 2.96 10.05
N ALA A 334 -8.51 2.90 11.26
CA ALA A 334 -7.09 2.71 11.52
C ALA A 334 -6.61 1.28 11.20
N MET A 335 -5.33 1.13 10.83
CA MET A 335 -4.66 -0.16 10.64
C MET A 335 -4.48 -0.89 11.97
N LEU A 336 -4.21 -0.17 13.04
CA LEU A 336 -4.00 -0.70 14.38
C LEU A 336 -5.08 -0.18 15.34
N PRO A 337 -5.47 -0.95 16.39
CA PRO A 337 -6.38 -0.48 17.43
C PRO A 337 -5.92 0.84 18.07
N GLU A 338 -6.88 1.67 18.52
CA GLU A 338 -6.61 2.99 19.11
C GLU A 338 -5.65 2.95 20.31
N ARG A 339 -5.67 1.87 21.08
CA ARG A 339 -4.72 1.63 22.17
C ARG A 339 -3.26 1.69 21.69
N LEU A 340 -2.98 1.26 20.47
CA LEU A 340 -1.65 1.35 19.88
C LEU A 340 -1.51 2.64 19.06
N SER A 341 -2.41 2.89 18.11
CA SER A 341 -2.26 3.99 17.16
C SER A 341 -2.30 5.37 17.81
N ASN A 342 -3.21 5.58 18.76
CA ASN A 342 -3.45 6.89 19.37
C ASN A 342 -2.80 7.03 20.77
N ASP A 343 -2.24 5.96 21.33
CA ASP A 343 -1.64 5.95 22.66
C ASP A 343 -0.21 5.42 22.66
N LEU A 344 0.00 4.09 22.73
CA LEU A 344 1.32 3.52 23.00
C LEU A 344 2.37 3.82 21.92
N CYS A 345 1.96 3.83 20.65
CA CYS A 345 2.86 4.15 19.54
C CYS A 345 2.95 5.65 19.29
N SER A 346 1.85 6.40 19.48
CA SER A 346 1.80 7.83 19.20
C SER A 346 2.85 8.61 20.02
N LEU A 347 3.65 9.46 19.36
CA LEU A 347 4.74 10.23 19.96
C LEU A 347 4.24 11.46 20.73
N ARG A 348 3.38 11.20 21.71
CA ARG A 348 2.67 12.21 22.51
C ARG A 348 3.63 13.11 23.29
N PRO A 349 3.30 14.39 23.47
CA PRO A 349 4.18 15.34 24.15
C PRO A 349 4.37 14.99 25.63
N ASN A 350 5.56 15.24 26.13
CA ASN A 350 5.98 15.03 27.52
C ASN A 350 5.93 13.58 28.03
N GLU A 351 5.77 12.61 27.14
CA GLU A 351 5.82 11.19 27.44
C GLU A 351 7.03 10.51 26.80
N GLU A 352 7.61 9.53 27.50
CA GLU A 352 8.67 8.73 26.90
C GLU A 352 8.09 7.76 25.89
N ARG A 353 8.68 7.73 24.69
CA ARG A 353 8.23 6.89 23.58
C ARG A 353 9.39 6.14 22.96
N ARG A 354 9.10 4.90 22.54
CA ARG A 354 10.02 4.05 21.79
C ARG A 354 10.04 4.49 20.33
N THR A 355 11.24 4.66 19.80
CA THR A 355 11.41 5.08 18.41
C THR A 355 12.50 4.27 17.71
N LEU A 356 12.41 4.23 16.37
CA LEU A 356 13.53 4.01 15.47
C LEU A 356 13.94 5.37 14.92
N SER A 357 15.18 5.77 15.21
CA SER A 357 15.68 7.09 14.85
C SER A 357 16.69 7.02 13.72
N ALA A 358 16.51 7.86 12.72
CA ALA A 358 17.49 8.15 11.68
C ALA A 358 18.14 9.50 11.98
N MET A 359 19.45 9.48 12.27
CA MET A 359 20.27 10.68 12.48
C MET A 359 21.06 10.94 11.20
N LEU A 360 20.76 12.02 10.50
CA LEU A 360 21.38 12.37 9.24
C LEU A 360 22.30 13.59 9.44
N THR A 361 23.53 13.50 8.94
CA THR A 361 24.43 14.64 8.82
C THR A 361 24.38 15.13 7.39
N LEU A 362 24.03 16.39 7.20
CA LEU A 362 23.91 17.06 5.91
C LEU A 362 25.03 18.10 5.78
N ASP A 363 25.56 18.24 4.58
CA ASP A 363 26.38 19.38 4.25
C ASP A 363 25.55 20.64 3.93
N ASN A 364 26.20 21.75 3.61
CA ASN A 364 25.52 23.02 3.25
C ASN A 364 24.68 22.93 1.97
N GLN A 365 24.89 21.91 1.15
CA GLN A 365 24.16 21.71 -0.10
C GLN A 365 23.01 20.70 0.05
N GLY A 366 22.80 20.18 1.26
CA GLY A 366 21.78 19.19 1.58
C GLY A 366 22.17 17.76 1.20
N GLU A 367 23.45 17.48 0.86
CA GLU A 367 23.88 16.12 0.64
C GLU A 367 24.04 15.39 1.97
N THR A 368 23.51 14.16 2.05
CA THR A 368 23.64 13.33 3.25
C THR A 368 25.01 12.69 3.28
N VAL A 369 25.89 13.23 4.11
CA VAL A 369 27.28 12.76 4.27
C VAL A 369 27.40 11.60 5.27
N LYS A 370 26.47 11.49 6.22
CA LYS A 370 26.43 10.39 7.20
C LYS A 370 25.01 10.06 7.60
N SER A 371 24.72 8.77 7.77
CA SER A 371 23.44 8.26 8.29
C SER A 371 23.71 7.27 9.42
N GLU A 372 23.04 7.44 10.54
CA GLU A 372 23.12 6.56 11.70
C GLU A 372 21.71 6.18 12.17
N PHE A 373 21.52 4.91 12.54
CA PHE A 373 20.20 4.40 12.91
C PHE A 373 20.23 3.79 14.30
N PHE A 374 19.18 4.05 15.08
CA PHE A 374 19.10 3.66 16.48
C PHE A 374 17.71 3.16 16.84
N ARG A 375 17.65 2.12 17.67
CA ARG A 375 16.51 1.97 18.57
C ARG A 375 16.69 2.96 19.71
N SER A 376 15.72 3.81 19.94
CA SER A 376 15.90 4.95 20.85
C SER A 376 14.68 5.16 21.74
N LEU A 377 14.86 6.03 22.72
CA LEU A 377 13.83 6.62 23.54
C LEU A 377 13.86 8.13 23.32
N ILE A 378 12.72 8.71 23.09
CA ILE A 378 12.53 10.15 23.00
C ILE A 378 11.49 10.63 24.00
N LYS A 379 11.49 11.93 24.22
CA LYS A 379 10.43 12.65 24.91
C LYS A 379 10.14 13.92 24.13
N SER A 380 9.05 13.91 23.36
CA SER A 380 8.63 15.10 22.60
C SER A 380 8.37 16.26 23.54
N ARG A 381 8.91 17.44 23.24
CA ARG A 381 8.74 18.66 24.05
C ARG A 381 7.42 19.38 23.76
N ALA A 382 6.91 19.20 22.54
CA ALA A 382 5.69 19.87 22.11
C ALA A 382 5.02 19.10 20.99
N ARG A 383 3.69 19.10 20.98
CA ARG A 383 2.85 18.78 19.82
C ARG A 383 2.49 20.09 19.15
N LEU A 384 2.96 20.29 17.92
CA LEU A 384 2.72 21.47 17.11
C LEU A 384 1.78 21.12 15.96
N THR A 385 1.12 22.13 15.38
CA THR A 385 0.32 21.97 14.17
C THR A 385 1.07 22.55 12.96
N TYR A 386 0.69 22.07 11.76
CA TYR A 386 1.19 22.68 10.52
C TYR A 386 0.85 24.17 10.42
N THR A 387 -0.29 24.58 10.95
CA THR A 387 -0.70 25.97 10.98
C THR A 387 0.18 26.79 11.90
N ASP A 388 0.33 26.38 13.18
CA ASP A 388 1.14 27.11 14.16
C ASP A 388 2.60 27.29 13.72
N VAL A 389 3.20 26.21 13.17
CA VAL A 389 4.58 26.26 12.69
C VAL A 389 4.70 27.08 11.40
N GLY A 390 3.71 26.98 10.50
CA GLY A 390 3.66 27.81 9.30
C GLY A 390 3.63 29.29 9.64
N ASP A 391 2.69 29.70 10.49
CA ASP A 391 2.54 31.09 10.94
C ASP A 391 3.80 31.60 11.65
N PHE A 392 4.41 30.75 12.51
CA PHE A 392 5.67 31.08 13.17
C PHE A 392 6.80 31.36 12.18
N LEU A 393 6.99 30.49 11.19
CA LEU A 393 8.07 30.60 10.20
C LEU A 393 7.85 31.76 9.22
N GLU A 394 6.60 32.09 8.86
CA GLU A 394 6.24 33.19 7.99
C GLU A 394 6.34 34.55 8.69
N SER A 395 5.98 34.63 9.98
CA SER A 395 6.08 35.87 10.76
C SER A 395 7.51 36.40 10.83
N GLU A 396 8.52 35.53 10.79
CA GLU A 396 9.94 35.91 10.83
C GLU A 396 10.49 36.45 9.51
N GLU A 397 9.83 36.17 8.39
CA GLU A 397 10.23 36.75 7.07
C GLU A 397 9.72 38.16 6.83
N GLY A 398 9.05 38.78 7.81
CA GLY A 398 8.44 40.07 7.62
C GLY A 398 7.25 40.10 6.66
N LYS A 399 6.78 38.90 6.25
CA LYS A 399 5.58 38.73 5.43
C LYS A 399 4.30 38.62 6.28
N GLY A 400 4.42 38.70 7.59
CA GLY A 400 3.33 38.61 8.57
C GLY A 400 2.51 39.93 8.60
N GLY A 401 1.72 40.18 7.56
CA GLY A 401 0.88 41.37 7.48
C GLY A 401 -0.50 41.17 6.89
N ALA A 402 -0.85 39.98 6.50
CA ALA A 402 -2.21 39.63 6.12
C ALA A 402 -2.68 38.44 6.98
N ALA A 403 -3.22 38.72 8.15
CA ALA A 403 -4.08 37.77 8.82
C ALA A 403 -5.14 37.31 7.80
N ARG A 404 -4.97 36.14 7.22
CA ARG A 404 -6.05 35.49 6.49
C ARG A 404 -7.09 35.11 7.57
N SER A 405 -7.97 36.07 7.85
CA SER A 405 -9.20 35.75 8.54
C SER A 405 -9.93 34.73 7.68
N ALA A 406 -9.79 33.44 8.02
CA ALA A 406 -10.84 32.51 7.68
C ALA A 406 -12.16 33.11 8.17
N PRO A 407 -13.26 33.03 7.39
CA PRO A 407 -14.54 33.50 7.86
C PRO A 407 -14.79 32.92 9.26
N ALA A 408 -15.15 33.75 10.23
CA ALA A 408 -15.34 33.36 11.63
C ALA A 408 -16.38 32.25 11.84
N GLU A 409 -17.05 31.81 10.77
CA GLU A 409 -18.08 30.78 10.77
C GLU A 409 -17.59 29.39 10.39
N ALA A 410 -16.32 29.22 9.99
CA ALA A 410 -15.75 27.94 9.57
C ALA A 410 -14.70 27.43 10.56
N GLN A 411 -15.06 27.24 11.83
CA GLN A 411 -14.27 26.40 12.71
C GLN A 411 -14.62 24.95 12.42
N PRO A 412 -13.64 24.05 12.20
CA PRO A 412 -13.92 22.63 12.05
C PRO A 412 -14.42 22.09 13.38
N LEU A 413 -15.72 21.94 13.49
CA LEU A 413 -16.37 21.32 14.63
C LEU A 413 -16.32 19.80 14.47
N SER A 414 -15.21 19.22 14.91
CA SER A 414 -15.20 17.79 15.18
C SER A 414 -15.90 17.53 16.51
N PRO A 415 -16.98 16.72 16.54
CA PRO A 415 -17.64 16.42 17.79
C PRO A 415 -16.75 15.54 18.65
N SER A 416 -16.45 16.09 19.83
CA SER A 416 -16.06 15.40 21.05
C SER A 416 -15.08 14.25 20.98
N LYS A 417 -13.92 14.49 21.47
CA LYS A 417 -13.14 13.72 22.45
C LYS A 417 -11.76 14.36 22.48
N LYS A 418 -11.39 14.96 23.59
CA LYS A 418 -10.09 15.56 23.97
C LYS A 418 -9.04 15.59 22.85
N SER A 419 -9.13 16.58 21.95
CA SER A 419 -8.03 16.92 21.08
C SER A 419 -6.86 17.40 21.94
N PHE A 420 -5.64 16.95 21.67
CA PHE A 420 -4.47 17.56 22.30
C PHE A 420 -4.40 19.00 21.82
N SER A 421 -4.52 19.95 22.73
CA SER A 421 -4.29 21.36 22.40
C SER A 421 -2.86 21.55 21.89
N PRO A 422 -2.64 22.38 20.86
CA PRO A 422 -1.29 22.73 20.41
C PRO A 422 -0.45 23.29 21.58
N SER A 423 0.83 22.92 21.58
CA SER A 423 1.75 23.43 22.58
C SER A 423 2.30 24.79 22.14
N PRO A 424 2.47 25.75 23.04
CA PRO A 424 3.09 27.03 22.67
C PRO A 424 4.54 26.80 22.21
N ILE A 425 4.97 27.55 21.19
CA ILE A 425 6.35 27.49 20.66
C ILE A 425 7.28 28.19 21.62
N SER A 426 8.03 27.43 22.44
CA SER A 426 9.05 27.99 23.34
C SER A 426 10.25 28.50 22.56
N LEU A 427 11.08 29.35 23.19
CA LEU A 427 12.29 29.89 22.56
C LEU A 427 13.21 28.78 22.02
N GLY A 428 13.44 27.71 22.77
CA GLY A 428 14.30 26.59 22.35
C GLY A 428 13.71 25.83 21.15
N VAL A 429 12.41 25.63 21.13
CA VAL A 429 11.69 25.00 20.00
C VAL A 429 11.75 25.92 18.78
N GLY A 430 11.52 27.22 18.94
CA GLY A 430 11.59 28.19 17.84
C GLY A 430 12.99 28.23 17.21
N LEU A 431 14.07 28.22 18.01
CA LEU A 431 15.43 28.14 17.48
C LEU A 431 15.67 26.86 16.68
N MET A 432 15.23 25.73 17.18
CA MET A 432 15.32 24.43 16.48
C MET A 432 14.55 24.45 15.16
N LEU A 433 13.33 24.99 15.12
CA LEU A 433 12.50 25.10 13.91
C LEU A 433 13.15 25.96 12.82
N ARG A 434 13.86 27.05 13.19
CA ARG A 434 14.64 27.84 12.23
C ARG A 434 15.75 27.03 11.58
N VAL A 435 16.46 26.22 12.37
CA VAL A 435 17.50 25.33 11.85
C VAL A 435 16.88 24.27 10.96
N ALA A 436 15.77 23.65 11.39
CA ALA A 436 15.05 22.64 10.64
C ALA A 436 14.58 23.18 9.28
N ARG A 437 14.05 24.43 9.22
CA ARG A 437 13.68 25.08 7.96
C ARG A 437 14.87 25.22 7.00
N ARG A 438 16.02 25.71 7.48
CA ARG A 438 17.23 25.82 6.64
C ARG A 438 17.72 24.48 6.13
N ALA A 439 17.71 23.45 6.98
CA ALA A 439 18.05 22.08 6.59
C ALA A 439 17.06 21.53 5.51
N ALA A 440 15.76 21.75 5.69
CA ALA A 440 14.74 21.34 4.72
C ALA A 440 14.89 22.08 3.39
N GLN A 441 15.21 23.37 3.41
CA GLN A 441 15.49 24.17 2.19
C GLN A 441 16.72 23.63 1.45
N ALA A 442 17.78 23.24 2.16
CA ALA A 442 18.97 22.62 1.54
C ALA A 442 18.63 21.26 0.91
N LEU A 443 17.84 20.39 1.62
CA LEU A 443 17.35 19.12 1.08
C LEU A 443 16.48 19.32 -0.16
N ARG A 444 15.55 20.28 -0.13
CA ARG A 444 14.70 20.62 -1.28
C ARG A 444 15.52 21.12 -2.46
N ALA A 445 16.46 22.03 -2.25
CA ALA A 445 17.35 22.51 -3.30
C ALA A 445 18.13 21.35 -3.95
N ARG A 446 18.63 20.40 -3.15
CA ARG A 446 19.26 19.18 -3.66
C ARG A 446 18.29 18.35 -4.51
N ARG A 447 17.06 18.15 -4.03
CA ARG A 447 16.01 17.37 -4.72
C ARG A 447 15.65 17.99 -6.07
N VAL A 448 15.51 19.32 -6.12
CA VAL A 448 15.25 20.07 -7.36
C VAL A 448 16.43 19.94 -8.32
N ARG A 449 17.68 20.13 -7.86
CA ARG A 449 18.89 19.96 -8.71
C ARG A 449 18.98 18.57 -9.33
N ARG A 450 18.48 17.55 -8.62
CA ARG A 450 18.43 16.15 -9.07
C ARG A 450 17.30 15.89 -10.09
N GLY A 451 16.40 16.86 -10.28
CA GLY A 451 15.29 16.80 -11.24
C GLY A 451 14.06 16.05 -10.73
N SER A 452 13.81 16.03 -9.43
CA SER A 452 12.58 15.46 -8.87
C SER A 452 11.37 16.23 -9.35
N LEU A 453 10.29 15.51 -9.72
CA LEU A 453 9.00 16.13 -10.05
C LEU A 453 8.35 16.69 -8.78
N ASP A 454 7.85 17.92 -8.89
CA ASP A 454 7.04 18.56 -7.85
C ASP A 454 5.72 19.02 -8.50
N PHE A 455 4.63 18.30 -8.21
CA PHE A 455 3.30 18.64 -8.70
C PHE A 455 2.61 19.54 -7.67
N ASP A 456 2.29 20.78 -8.03
CA ASP A 456 1.43 21.65 -7.22
C ASP A 456 -0.04 21.45 -7.63
N LEU A 457 -0.53 20.21 -7.43
CA LEU A 457 -1.93 19.89 -7.71
C LEU A 457 -2.80 20.39 -6.55
N PRO A 458 -3.92 21.07 -6.85
CA PRO A 458 -4.85 21.47 -5.81
C PRO A 458 -5.47 20.25 -5.15
N ASP A 459 -5.30 20.14 -3.84
CA ASP A 459 -6.01 19.19 -2.99
C ASP A 459 -7.19 19.90 -2.31
N SER A 460 -8.17 19.15 -1.82
CA SER A 460 -9.40 19.68 -1.25
C SER A 460 -9.66 19.11 0.12
N ASP A 461 -9.92 19.98 1.08
CA ASP A 461 -10.39 19.61 2.41
C ASP A 461 -11.91 19.76 2.48
N VAL A 462 -12.58 18.73 3.00
CA VAL A 462 -14.03 18.72 3.24
C VAL A 462 -14.29 19.15 4.68
N LEU A 463 -14.90 20.31 4.85
CA LEU A 463 -15.29 20.81 6.16
C LEU A 463 -16.69 20.31 6.51
N LEU A 464 -16.79 19.63 7.65
CA LEU A 464 -18.04 19.10 8.17
C LEU A 464 -18.58 20.00 9.29
N GLY A 465 -19.90 20.16 9.35
CA GLY A 465 -20.63 20.79 10.45
C GLY A 465 -20.81 19.85 11.65
N GLU A 466 -21.44 20.36 12.71
CA GLU A 466 -21.70 19.60 13.95
C GLU A 466 -22.52 18.32 13.73
N THR A 467 -23.41 18.35 12.76
CA THR A 467 -24.30 17.23 12.38
C THR A 467 -23.64 16.25 11.42
N GLY A 468 -22.40 16.53 10.97
CA GLY A 468 -21.68 15.72 9.98
C GLY A 468 -22.00 16.10 8.52
N ASP A 469 -22.77 17.13 8.28
CA ASP A 469 -23.06 17.64 6.94
C ASP A 469 -21.86 18.38 6.36
N VAL A 470 -21.70 18.32 5.03
CA VAL A 470 -20.65 19.07 4.33
C VAL A 470 -21.01 20.56 4.32
N VAL A 471 -20.25 21.37 5.08
CA VAL A 471 -20.43 22.83 5.12
C VAL A 471 -19.70 23.51 3.97
N ALA A 472 -18.48 23.06 3.67
CA ALA A 472 -17.68 23.63 2.60
C ALA A 472 -16.66 22.61 2.07
N ILE A 473 -16.23 22.82 0.83
CA ILE A 473 -15.04 22.17 0.25
C ILE A 473 -14.06 23.31 -0.04
N VAL A 474 -12.92 23.29 0.66
CA VAL A 474 -11.90 24.31 0.55
C VAL A 474 -10.62 23.75 -0.06
N ARG A 475 -9.80 24.61 -0.66
CA ARG A 475 -8.49 24.22 -1.16
C ARG A 475 -7.57 23.98 0.03
N ALA A 476 -6.95 22.80 0.12
CA ALA A 476 -5.92 22.51 1.10
C ALA A 476 -4.70 23.42 0.87
N VAL A 477 -4.18 24.00 1.94
CA VAL A 477 -3.03 24.92 1.88
C VAL A 477 -1.77 24.18 2.33
N ARG A 478 -0.83 23.99 1.40
CA ARG A 478 0.49 23.44 1.69
C ARG A 478 1.45 24.58 2.06
N ASN A 479 1.69 24.78 3.37
CA ASN A 479 2.58 25.80 3.91
C ASN A 479 4.04 25.31 4.09
N GLU A 480 4.93 26.17 4.60
CA GLU A 480 6.35 25.83 4.83
C GLU A 480 6.54 24.69 5.84
N ALA A 481 5.64 24.52 6.82
CA ALA A 481 5.75 23.43 7.78
C ALA A 481 5.49 22.06 7.13
N HIS A 482 4.52 21.98 6.21
CA HIS A 482 4.28 20.75 5.42
C HIS A 482 5.51 20.39 4.59
N ARG A 483 6.12 21.36 3.93
CA ARG A 483 7.34 21.17 3.12
C ARG A 483 8.52 20.71 3.96
N LEU A 484 8.67 21.28 5.16
CA LEU A 484 9.74 20.92 6.09
C LEU A 484 9.65 19.43 6.49
N ILE A 485 8.47 18.99 6.94
CA ILE A 485 8.24 17.60 7.35
C ILE A 485 8.43 16.67 6.15
N GLU A 486 7.88 17.01 4.99
CA GLU A 486 8.03 16.21 3.77
C GLU A 486 9.51 15.97 3.41
N GLU A 487 10.34 17.01 3.39
CA GLU A 487 11.76 16.86 3.04
C GLU A 487 12.51 15.97 4.06
N PHE A 488 12.18 16.07 5.36
CA PHE A 488 12.77 15.21 6.37
C PHE A 488 12.33 13.76 6.21
N MET A 489 11.04 13.51 5.93
CA MET A 489 10.52 12.16 5.69
C MET A 489 11.12 11.55 4.42
N LEU A 490 11.23 12.32 3.33
CA LEU A 490 11.90 11.87 2.11
C LEU A 490 13.37 11.51 2.38
N ALA A 491 14.12 12.35 3.10
CA ALA A 491 15.51 12.09 3.44
C ALA A 491 15.68 10.83 4.30
N ALA A 492 14.81 10.62 5.29
CA ALA A 492 14.83 9.40 6.11
C ALA A 492 14.51 8.15 5.28
N ASN A 493 13.49 8.20 4.44
CA ASN A 493 13.10 7.10 3.55
C ASN A 493 14.25 6.73 2.58
N GLU A 494 14.91 7.71 1.97
CA GLU A 494 16.07 7.49 1.10
C GLU A 494 17.25 6.89 1.87
N ALA A 495 17.57 7.43 3.07
CA ALA A 495 18.69 6.97 3.87
C ALA A 495 18.52 5.53 4.36
N VAL A 496 17.31 5.17 4.81
CA VAL A 496 16.98 3.80 5.24
C VAL A 496 17.02 2.84 4.05
N ALA A 497 16.42 3.21 2.92
CA ALA A 497 16.43 2.38 1.71
C ALA A 497 17.85 2.10 1.23
N LYS A 498 18.70 3.13 1.14
CA LYS A 498 20.12 3.01 0.78
C LYS A 498 20.88 2.09 1.75
N HIS A 499 20.55 2.19 3.04
CA HIS A 499 21.21 1.38 4.07
C HIS A 499 20.82 -0.10 3.96
N LEU A 500 19.54 -0.39 3.75
CA LEU A 500 19.00 -1.76 3.69
C LEU A 500 19.39 -2.50 2.40
N GLU A 501 19.71 -1.80 1.31
CA GLU A 501 20.15 -2.43 0.05
C GLU A 501 21.42 -3.29 0.22
N PHE A 502 22.32 -2.89 1.11
CA PHE A 502 23.59 -3.60 1.36
C PHE A 502 23.49 -4.68 2.44
N ILE A 503 22.28 -5.01 2.87
CA ILE A 503 22.03 -5.95 3.96
C ILE A 503 21.28 -7.17 3.41
N PRO A 504 21.65 -8.40 3.81
CA PRO A 504 21.02 -9.61 3.30
C PRO A 504 19.61 -9.88 3.91
N THR A 505 19.02 -8.90 4.60
CA THR A 505 17.67 -9.02 5.16
C THR A 505 16.64 -8.57 4.12
N PRO A 506 15.66 -9.41 3.76
CA PRO A 506 14.59 -9.02 2.84
C PRO A 506 13.85 -7.78 3.34
N THR A 507 13.64 -6.82 2.46
CA THR A 507 12.88 -5.60 2.74
C THR A 507 12.01 -5.21 1.55
N LEU A 508 11.14 -4.21 1.73
CA LEU A 508 10.32 -3.66 0.66
C LEU A 508 10.77 -2.25 0.30
N TYR A 509 10.95 -2.05 -1.00
CA TYR A 509 11.20 -0.73 -1.59
C TYR A 509 9.91 -0.17 -2.19
N ARG A 510 9.77 1.15 -2.18
CA ARG A 510 8.71 1.85 -2.93
C ARG A 510 9.28 2.25 -4.28
N VAL A 511 8.90 1.52 -5.31
CA VAL A 511 9.48 1.61 -6.65
C VAL A 511 8.53 2.36 -7.58
N HIS A 512 9.08 3.25 -8.37
CA HIS A 512 8.35 3.95 -9.42
C HIS A 512 9.14 3.86 -10.72
N ASP A 513 8.65 3.04 -11.64
CA ASP A 513 9.30 2.84 -12.94
C ASP A 513 9.05 4.01 -13.89
N ARG A 514 9.88 4.12 -14.93
CA ARG A 514 9.73 5.12 -16.00
C ARG A 514 8.40 4.95 -16.75
N PRO A 515 7.84 6.05 -17.30
CA PRO A 515 6.71 5.97 -18.23
C PRO A 515 7.00 5.08 -19.42
N ASP A 516 5.97 4.42 -19.97
CA ASP A 516 6.09 3.63 -21.21
C ASP A 516 6.10 4.54 -22.44
N GLU A 517 6.85 4.17 -23.49
CA GLU A 517 6.92 4.95 -24.74
C GLU A 517 5.54 5.19 -25.37
N SER A 518 4.63 4.24 -25.26
CA SER A 518 3.27 4.43 -25.76
C SER A 518 2.54 5.61 -25.09
N ARG A 519 2.73 5.78 -23.77
CA ARG A 519 2.17 6.90 -23.02
C ARG A 519 2.88 8.20 -23.34
N LEU A 520 4.21 8.15 -23.54
CA LEU A 520 4.98 9.32 -23.96
C LEU A 520 4.54 9.79 -25.33
N ALA A 521 4.33 8.88 -26.28
CA ALA A 521 3.81 9.21 -27.60
C ALA A 521 2.41 9.84 -27.56
N ASP A 522 1.52 9.32 -26.69
CA ASP A 522 0.16 9.86 -26.56
C ASP A 522 0.17 11.32 -26.06
N ILE A 523 1.00 11.63 -25.06
CA ILE A 523 1.06 12.99 -24.52
C ILE A 523 1.85 13.95 -25.43
N ARG A 524 2.86 13.47 -26.16
CA ARG A 524 3.63 14.27 -27.14
C ARG A 524 2.72 14.89 -28.18
N VAL A 525 1.75 14.15 -28.71
CA VAL A 525 0.77 14.64 -29.68
C VAL A 525 -0.02 15.85 -29.16
N VAL A 526 -0.19 15.96 -27.85
CA VAL A 526 -0.91 17.10 -27.23
C VAL A 526 0.05 18.22 -26.81
N LEU A 527 1.26 17.90 -26.37
CA LEU A 527 2.25 18.88 -25.89
C LEU A 527 2.90 19.67 -27.02
N GLU A 528 3.24 19.01 -28.14
CA GLU A 528 3.88 19.66 -29.29
C GLU A 528 3.08 20.86 -29.86
N PRO A 529 1.76 20.75 -30.12
CA PRO A 529 0.96 21.90 -30.59
C PRO A 529 0.88 23.06 -29.59
N LEU A 530 1.11 22.79 -28.28
CA LEU A 530 1.17 23.79 -27.22
C LEU A 530 2.57 24.42 -27.07
N GLY A 531 3.54 23.94 -27.87
CA GLY A 531 4.92 24.48 -27.86
C GLY A 531 5.82 23.86 -26.81
N TYR A 532 5.47 22.70 -26.25
CA TYR A 532 6.29 21.96 -25.30
C TYR A 532 6.94 20.76 -25.98
N ASP A 533 8.26 20.70 -25.92
CA ASP A 533 9.06 19.65 -26.53
C ASP A 533 9.26 18.46 -25.55
N LEU A 534 8.88 17.26 -25.98
CA LEU A 534 9.12 16.02 -25.27
C LEU A 534 9.93 15.07 -26.13
N PRO A 535 11.22 14.78 -25.79
CA PRO A 535 12.09 13.92 -26.59
C PRO A 535 11.49 12.55 -26.92
N GLU A 536 11.92 11.97 -28.05
CA GLU A 536 11.60 10.60 -28.40
C GLU A 536 12.52 9.63 -27.65
N GLY A 537 11.95 8.48 -27.24
CA GLY A 537 12.67 7.42 -26.52
C GLY A 537 12.49 7.47 -25.00
N GLU A 538 12.22 6.30 -24.42
CA GLU A 538 11.98 6.17 -22.97
C GLU A 538 13.20 6.59 -22.13
N GLU A 539 14.42 6.36 -22.63
CA GLU A 539 15.65 6.66 -21.89
C GLU A 539 16.00 8.14 -21.88
N GLU A 540 15.53 8.90 -22.86
CA GLU A 540 15.80 10.34 -22.99
C GLU A 540 14.89 11.20 -22.12
N VAL A 541 13.69 10.68 -21.77
CA VAL A 541 12.74 11.38 -20.92
C VAL A 541 13.09 11.13 -19.45
N SER A 542 13.75 12.08 -18.84
CA SER A 542 14.07 12.12 -17.41
C SER A 542 12.96 12.83 -16.60
N PRO A 543 12.90 12.66 -15.27
CA PRO A 543 12.00 13.48 -14.44
C PRO A 543 12.26 14.97 -14.60
N ALA A 544 13.54 15.39 -14.79
CA ALA A 544 13.91 16.78 -15.04
C ALA A 544 13.31 17.33 -16.34
N THR A 545 13.17 16.50 -17.38
CA THR A 545 12.50 16.87 -18.63
C THR A 545 11.05 17.26 -18.38
N PHE A 546 10.32 16.46 -17.61
CA PHE A 546 8.95 16.78 -17.23
C PHE A 546 8.87 18.03 -16.33
N GLN A 547 9.81 18.17 -15.38
CA GLN A 547 9.84 19.34 -14.50
C GLN A 547 10.03 20.62 -15.31
N ALA A 548 10.92 20.61 -16.31
CA ALA A 548 11.12 21.76 -17.21
C ALA A 548 9.84 22.12 -18.00
N ILE A 549 9.05 21.12 -18.42
CA ILE A 549 7.76 21.35 -19.08
C ILE A 549 6.74 21.98 -18.10
N LEU A 550 6.68 21.46 -16.87
CA LEU A 550 5.79 22.02 -15.82
C LEU A 550 6.16 23.46 -15.47
N ASP A 551 7.46 23.76 -15.32
CA ASP A 551 7.95 25.10 -15.04
C ASP A 551 7.63 26.09 -16.18
N GLN A 552 7.74 25.63 -17.44
CA GLN A 552 7.37 26.44 -18.61
C GLN A 552 5.87 26.70 -18.71
N ALA A 553 5.04 25.77 -18.21
CA ALA A 553 3.58 25.90 -18.23
C ALA A 553 3.03 26.74 -17.07
N GLN A 554 3.83 26.96 -16.03
CA GLN A 554 3.42 27.67 -14.82
C GLN A 554 2.88 29.07 -15.13
N GLY A 555 1.70 29.41 -14.61
CA GLY A 555 1.02 30.70 -14.80
C GLY A 555 0.36 30.88 -16.16
N LYS A 556 0.41 29.88 -17.06
CA LYS A 556 -0.26 29.92 -18.36
C LYS A 556 -1.66 29.28 -18.29
N PRO A 557 -2.58 29.60 -19.21
CA PRO A 557 -3.94 29.02 -19.24
C PRO A 557 -3.96 27.49 -19.31
N GLU A 558 -2.98 26.88 -19.97
CA GLU A 558 -2.84 25.44 -20.15
C GLU A 558 -2.11 24.71 -19.00
N GLU A 559 -1.64 25.39 -17.97
CA GLU A 559 -0.88 24.81 -16.85
C GLU A 559 -1.53 23.54 -16.28
N ARG A 560 -2.84 23.62 -16.02
CA ARG A 560 -3.59 22.47 -15.48
C ARG A 560 -3.63 21.30 -16.45
N LEU A 561 -3.85 21.56 -17.74
CA LEU A 561 -3.87 20.52 -18.76
C LEU A 561 -2.50 19.83 -18.86
N VAL A 562 -1.43 20.61 -18.89
CA VAL A 562 -0.06 20.10 -18.96
C VAL A 562 0.26 19.26 -17.71
N SER A 563 -0.09 19.74 -16.52
CA SER A 563 0.10 19.01 -15.26
C SER A 563 -0.66 17.67 -15.24
N ASP A 564 -1.93 17.67 -15.68
CA ASP A 564 -2.74 16.45 -15.78
C ASP A 564 -2.17 15.45 -16.79
N LEU A 565 -1.66 15.91 -17.93
CA LEU A 565 -1.05 15.07 -18.95
C LEU A 565 0.24 14.42 -18.44
N VAL A 566 1.13 15.20 -17.84
CA VAL A 566 2.39 14.71 -17.25
C VAL A 566 2.09 13.70 -16.14
N LEU A 567 1.12 13.98 -15.26
CA LEU A 567 0.72 13.04 -14.21
C LEU A 567 0.18 11.72 -14.77
N ARG A 568 -0.69 11.78 -15.78
CA ARG A 568 -1.28 10.58 -16.42
C ARG A 568 -0.27 9.74 -17.16
N ALA A 569 0.82 10.32 -17.66
CA ALA A 569 1.90 9.58 -18.28
C ALA A 569 2.65 8.71 -17.26
N GLN A 570 2.70 9.12 -16.00
CA GLN A 570 3.43 8.39 -14.96
C GLN A 570 2.84 7.00 -14.72
N LYS A 571 3.71 6.04 -14.41
CA LYS A 571 3.30 4.74 -13.84
C LYS A 571 2.85 4.95 -12.39
N LYS A 572 2.17 3.96 -11.84
CA LYS A 572 1.89 3.93 -10.41
C LYS A 572 3.11 3.38 -9.68
N ALA A 573 3.49 4.01 -8.57
CA ALA A 573 4.46 3.44 -7.67
C ALA A 573 3.92 2.14 -7.05
N ILE A 574 4.79 1.16 -6.88
CA ILE A 574 4.47 -0.16 -6.32
C ILE A 574 5.46 -0.52 -5.20
N TYR A 575 5.13 -1.54 -4.41
CA TYR A 575 6.08 -2.15 -3.50
C TYR A 575 6.78 -3.34 -4.18
N SER A 576 8.10 -3.45 -4.00
CA SER A 576 8.94 -4.48 -4.61
C SER A 576 10.07 -4.88 -3.66
N GLU A 577 10.51 -6.13 -3.75
CA GLU A 577 11.72 -6.62 -3.07
C GLU A 577 13.00 -6.10 -3.76
N GLU A 578 12.90 -5.72 -5.02
CA GLU A 578 14.00 -5.18 -5.81
C GLU A 578 14.06 -3.65 -5.70
N CYS A 579 15.24 -3.11 -5.40
CA CYS A 579 15.50 -1.67 -5.41
C CYS A 579 15.72 -1.16 -6.84
N ARG A 580 14.64 -0.73 -7.52
CA ARG A 580 14.72 -0.17 -8.88
C ARG A 580 14.69 1.37 -8.91
N GLY A 581 14.67 1.99 -7.72
CA GLY A 581 14.57 3.43 -7.57
C GLY A 581 13.14 3.97 -7.71
N HIS A 582 13.02 5.29 -7.61
CA HIS A 582 11.75 6.00 -7.71
C HIS A 582 11.85 7.14 -8.71
N TYR A 583 11.35 6.92 -9.93
CA TYR A 583 11.49 7.83 -11.06
C TYR A 583 11.05 9.26 -10.73
N ALA A 584 9.80 9.48 -10.30
CA ALA A 584 9.29 10.84 -10.06
C ALA A 584 10.08 11.60 -8.97
N LEU A 585 10.65 10.91 -7.97
CA LEU A 585 11.50 11.52 -6.95
C LEU A 585 12.97 11.65 -7.42
N ALA A 586 13.29 11.16 -8.61
CA ALA A 586 14.67 11.03 -9.10
C ALA A 586 15.58 10.33 -8.07
N ALA A 587 15.05 9.42 -7.25
CA ALA A 587 15.74 8.76 -6.16
C ALA A 587 16.21 7.36 -6.58
N LYS A 588 17.49 7.06 -6.34
CA LYS A 588 18.05 5.73 -6.64
C LYS A 588 17.57 4.65 -5.66
N HIS A 589 17.33 5.04 -4.41
CA HIS A 589 16.89 4.16 -3.32
C HIS A 589 15.72 4.84 -2.64
N TYR A 590 14.61 4.15 -2.48
CA TYR A 590 13.46 4.69 -1.77
C TYR A 590 12.63 3.57 -1.15
N CYS A 591 12.25 3.75 0.10
CA CYS A 591 11.31 2.89 0.80
C CYS A 591 10.32 3.75 1.59
N HIS A 592 9.30 3.14 2.14
CA HIS A 592 8.46 3.76 3.14
C HIS A 592 8.90 3.28 4.53
N PHE A 593 9.33 4.20 5.38
CA PHE A 593 9.82 3.95 6.73
C PHE A 593 9.11 4.81 7.78
N THR A 594 8.56 5.96 7.38
CA THR A 594 8.22 7.05 8.29
C THR A 594 6.80 7.00 8.85
N SER A 595 5.96 6.00 8.49
CA SER A 595 4.57 5.94 8.99
C SER A 595 4.10 4.51 9.33
N PRO A 596 4.73 3.81 10.27
CA PRO A 596 4.41 2.41 10.60
C PRO A 596 3.09 2.25 11.37
N ILE A 597 2.53 3.29 11.98
CA ILE A 597 1.22 3.24 12.65
C ILE A 597 0.11 3.02 11.61
N ARG A 598 0.28 3.60 10.41
CA ARG A 598 -0.76 3.63 9.38
C ARG A 598 -0.41 2.92 8.08
N ARG A 599 0.80 2.36 7.90
CA ARG A 599 1.20 1.62 6.70
C ARG A 599 1.97 0.35 7.08
N TYR A 600 1.46 -0.80 6.70
CA TYR A 600 2.09 -2.10 6.97
C TYR A 600 3.48 -2.27 6.31
N PRO A 601 3.74 -1.81 5.07
CA PRO A 601 5.08 -1.86 4.48
C PRO A 601 6.15 -1.15 5.30
N ASP A 602 5.83 -0.04 5.96
CA ASP A 602 6.75 0.66 6.87
C ASP A 602 7.11 -0.21 8.07
N LEU A 603 6.13 -0.94 8.63
CA LEU A 603 6.38 -1.89 9.72
C LEU A 603 7.33 -3.02 9.28
N LEU A 604 7.25 -3.50 8.03
CA LEU A 604 8.19 -4.48 7.49
C LEU A 604 9.60 -3.91 7.38
N VAL A 605 9.75 -2.68 6.91
CA VAL A 605 11.04 -1.97 6.84
C VAL A 605 11.61 -1.76 8.25
N HIS A 606 10.79 -1.41 9.24
CA HIS A 606 11.20 -1.31 10.65
C HIS A 606 11.76 -2.63 11.16
N ARG A 607 11.09 -3.75 10.89
CA ARG A 607 11.55 -5.09 11.30
C ARG A 607 12.89 -5.45 10.69
N ALA A 608 13.11 -5.16 9.41
CA ALA A 608 14.39 -5.37 8.73
C ALA A 608 15.52 -4.53 9.38
N LEU A 609 15.24 -3.26 9.68
CA LEU A 609 16.19 -2.37 10.34
C LEU A 609 16.50 -2.83 11.78
N VAL A 610 15.51 -3.27 12.54
CA VAL A 610 15.69 -3.79 13.92
C VAL A 610 16.52 -5.07 13.92
N GLU A 611 16.29 -6.00 12.98
CA GLU A 611 17.10 -7.21 12.82
C GLU A 611 18.56 -6.85 12.59
N TRP A 612 18.84 -5.92 11.69
CA TRP A 612 20.20 -5.47 11.43
C TRP A 612 20.87 -4.82 12.67
N LEU A 613 20.13 -3.94 13.39
CA LEU A 613 20.62 -3.30 14.59
C LEU A 613 20.95 -4.32 15.70
N ALA A 614 20.25 -5.44 15.75
CA ALA A 614 20.51 -6.52 16.70
C ALA A 614 21.80 -7.31 16.38
N ILE A 615 22.10 -7.50 15.09
CA ILE A 615 23.32 -8.23 14.64
C ILE A 615 24.59 -7.44 14.97
N ARG A 616 24.57 -6.12 14.86
CA ARG A 616 25.74 -5.25 15.09
C ARG A 616 26.06 -4.97 16.54
N ARG A 617 25.23 -5.37 17.50
CA ARG A 617 25.60 -5.22 18.90
C ARG A 617 26.82 -6.12 19.19
N PRO A 618 27.96 -5.56 19.64
CA PRO A 618 29.04 -6.40 20.13
C PRO A 618 28.42 -7.26 21.23
N ARG A 619 28.51 -8.61 21.09
CA ARG A 619 28.17 -9.52 22.17
C ARG A 619 28.98 -9.04 23.38
N ARG A 620 28.35 -8.33 24.32
CA ARG A 620 28.99 -8.01 25.59
C ARG A 620 29.45 -9.35 26.10
N ARG A 621 30.78 -9.59 26.16
CA ARG A 621 31.34 -10.68 26.92
C ARG A 621 30.73 -10.50 28.31
N LEU A 622 29.83 -11.38 28.71
CA LEU A 622 29.31 -11.44 30.06
C LEU A 622 30.55 -11.46 30.94
N ARG A 623 30.84 -10.35 31.65
CA ARG A 623 31.86 -10.36 32.67
C ARG A 623 31.54 -11.53 33.61
N PRO A 624 32.48 -12.41 33.89
CA PRO A 624 32.22 -13.48 34.83
C PRO A 624 31.76 -12.85 36.16
N LEU A 625 30.59 -13.28 36.64
CA LEU A 625 30.08 -12.88 37.94
C LEU A 625 31.15 -13.28 38.98
N ARG A 626 31.77 -12.30 39.60
CA ARG A 626 32.59 -12.51 40.79
C ARG A 626 31.67 -12.53 42.00
N ASP A 627 31.89 -13.47 42.92
CA ASP A 627 31.22 -13.44 44.22
C ASP A 627 31.71 -12.25 45.07
N ALA A 628 31.05 -11.99 46.18
CA ALA A 628 31.40 -10.90 47.11
C ALA A 628 32.82 -10.99 47.70
N ARG A 629 33.56 -12.06 47.43
CA ARG A 629 34.96 -12.29 47.81
C ARG A 629 35.94 -12.27 46.64
N GLY A 630 35.46 -11.89 45.41
CA GLY A 630 36.34 -11.74 44.26
C GLY A 630 36.69 -13.04 43.50
N HIS A 631 36.10 -14.17 43.87
CA HIS A 631 36.37 -15.45 43.22
C HIS A 631 35.48 -15.68 41.97
N LEU A 632 36.09 -16.24 40.90
CA LEU A 632 35.39 -16.65 39.67
C LEU A 632 34.46 -17.83 39.96
N ARG A 633 33.13 -17.62 39.94
CA ARG A 633 32.18 -18.73 39.94
C ARG A 633 32.30 -19.48 38.62
N ARG A 634 32.75 -20.75 38.66
CA ARG A 634 32.63 -21.68 37.55
C ARG A 634 31.14 -21.97 37.33
N ARG A 635 30.66 -21.75 36.12
CA ARG A 635 29.36 -22.28 35.71
C ARG A 635 29.41 -23.81 35.77
N PRO A 636 28.34 -24.51 36.20
CA PRO A 636 28.26 -25.95 36.05
C PRO A 636 28.47 -26.30 34.57
N ARG A 637 29.42 -27.19 34.30
CA ARG A 637 29.59 -27.81 33.00
C ARG A 637 28.34 -28.64 32.75
N ALA A 638 27.66 -28.39 31.65
CA ALA A 638 26.78 -29.37 31.04
C ALA A 638 27.66 -30.58 30.71
N ASP A 639 27.26 -31.75 31.18
CA ASP A 639 28.00 -33.00 31.07
C ASP A 639 28.31 -33.28 29.58
N LEU A 640 29.62 -33.25 29.27
CA LEU A 640 30.18 -33.81 28.07
C LEU A 640 30.39 -35.29 28.30
N VAL A 641 29.58 -36.12 27.65
CA VAL A 641 29.83 -37.55 27.55
C VAL A 641 31.14 -37.77 26.81
N PRO A 642 32.12 -38.53 27.35
CA PRO A 642 33.37 -38.81 26.67
C PRO A 642 33.14 -39.92 25.63
N GLY A 643 33.57 -39.66 24.40
CA GLY A 643 33.73 -40.67 23.37
C GLY A 643 32.91 -40.47 22.10
N GLY A 644 33.43 -39.71 21.16
CA GLY A 644 32.86 -39.60 19.83
C GLY A 644 33.81 -38.91 18.84
N ARG A 645 34.39 -39.67 17.94
CA ARG A 645 35.26 -39.24 16.86
C ARG A 645 34.65 -38.07 16.09
N LEU A 646 35.45 -37.06 15.83
CA LEU A 646 35.16 -36.00 14.86
C LEU A 646 34.93 -36.58 13.47
N LEU A 647 33.68 -36.62 13.03
CA LEU A 647 33.32 -36.73 11.63
C LEU A 647 33.15 -35.30 11.07
N PRO A 648 33.59 -35.05 9.83
CA PRO A 648 33.49 -33.72 9.27
C PRO A 648 32.01 -33.35 9.14
N VAL A 649 31.64 -32.22 9.73
CA VAL A 649 30.31 -31.63 9.62
C VAL A 649 30.11 -31.23 8.14
N ARG A 650 29.49 -32.09 7.37
CA ARG A 650 28.83 -31.69 6.14
C ARG A 650 27.84 -30.60 6.52
N GLY A 651 28.00 -29.45 5.89
CA GLY A 651 27.16 -28.29 6.10
C GLY A 651 25.68 -28.67 6.13
N ARG A 652 25.05 -28.52 7.27
CA ARG A 652 23.59 -28.46 7.32
C ARG A 652 23.22 -27.25 6.50
N ARG A 653 22.73 -27.51 5.28
CA ARG A 653 21.87 -26.57 4.58
C ARG A 653 20.79 -26.19 5.58
N ALA A 654 20.70 -24.93 5.92
CA ALA A 654 19.54 -24.37 6.57
C ALA A 654 18.30 -24.89 5.82
N PRO A 655 17.22 -25.25 6.51
CA PRO A 655 15.97 -25.57 5.82
C PRO A 655 15.68 -24.37 4.92
N PRO A 656 15.18 -24.62 3.70
CA PRO A 656 14.83 -23.51 2.82
C PRO A 656 13.87 -22.64 3.64
N ARG A 657 14.33 -21.42 3.96
CA ARG A 657 13.44 -20.40 4.45
C ARG A 657 12.31 -20.37 3.44
N ARG A 658 11.09 -20.65 3.87
CA ARG A 658 9.94 -20.29 3.07
C ARG A 658 10.14 -18.81 2.79
N LEU A 659 10.60 -18.52 1.60
CA LEU A 659 10.32 -17.26 0.97
C LEU A 659 8.81 -17.12 1.22
N LEU A 660 8.42 -16.13 1.96
CA LEU A 660 7.11 -15.56 1.75
C LEU A 660 7.08 -15.37 0.24
N ASP A 661 6.40 -16.29 -0.45
CA ASP A 661 6.07 -16.12 -1.87
C ASP A 661 5.36 -14.76 -1.90
N GLY A 662 6.16 -13.72 -2.07
CA GLY A 662 5.77 -12.30 -2.04
C GLY A 662 4.94 -11.93 -3.23
N THR A 663 4.33 -12.89 -3.85
CA THR A 663 3.71 -12.68 -5.13
C THR A 663 2.21 -12.72 -5.10
N ARG A 664 1.57 -13.05 -4.02
CA ARG A 664 0.08 -13.05 -4.05
C ARG A 664 -0.45 -12.64 -2.70
N LEU A 665 -0.73 -11.35 -2.56
CA LEU A 665 -1.96 -10.95 -1.88
C LEU A 665 -3.06 -11.90 -2.34
N PRO A 666 -3.83 -12.50 -1.44
CA PRO A 666 -4.92 -13.37 -1.85
C PRO A 666 -5.72 -12.65 -2.92
N PRO A 667 -6.01 -13.31 -4.07
CA PRO A 667 -6.74 -12.66 -5.13
C PRO A 667 -8.10 -12.25 -4.57
N GLY A 668 -8.35 -10.97 -4.50
CA GLY A 668 -9.64 -10.49 -4.02
C GLY A 668 -9.66 -9.14 -3.35
N ARG A 669 -8.55 -8.65 -2.83
CA ARG A 669 -8.56 -7.27 -2.32
C ARG A 669 -7.64 -6.40 -3.17
N PRO A 670 -8.11 -5.28 -3.67
CA PRO A 670 -7.21 -4.29 -4.25
C PRO A 670 -6.24 -3.89 -3.15
N PRO A 671 -4.99 -3.61 -3.47
CA PRO A 671 -4.16 -2.86 -2.56
C PRO A 671 -4.97 -1.63 -2.16
N ALA A 672 -5.09 -1.38 -0.87
CA ALA A 672 -5.75 -0.19 -0.39
C ALA A 672 -5.16 0.97 -1.18
N ARG A 673 -5.98 1.66 -1.95
CA ARG A 673 -5.54 2.87 -2.62
C ARG A 673 -5.17 3.81 -1.50
N GLU A 674 -3.97 4.35 -1.51
CA GLU A 674 -3.69 5.53 -0.71
C GLU A 674 -4.85 6.49 -0.94
N ALA A 675 -5.62 6.73 0.11
CA ALA A 675 -6.63 7.76 0.09
C ALA A 675 -5.87 9.08 -0.05
N ARG A 676 -5.97 9.72 -1.19
CA ARG A 676 -5.63 11.13 -1.35
C ARG A 676 -6.82 11.96 -0.96
#